data_a8389a151918920bb742a78a2680eced
#
_entry.id   a8389a151918920bb742a78a2680eced
#
_cell.length_a   1.000
_cell.length_b   1.000
_cell.length_c   1.000
_cell.angle_alpha   90.00
_cell.angle_beta   90.00
_cell.angle_gamma   90.00
#
_symmetry.space_group_name_H-M   'P 1'
#
loop_
_entity.id
_entity.type
_entity.pdbx_description
1 polymer ?
#
loop_
_entity_poly.entity_id
_entity_poly.type
_entity_poly.pdbx_seq_one_letter_code
_entity_poly.pdbx_strand_id
1 'polypeptide(L)'
;MTIIQQIQKRDGRLVPFDEEKIAAAIDKAFTATYKPGYRETADKLAREVVSILEVEGRENPDVEHIQDLVERVLMDNGYIQTAKAYILYRSERSRSREMNTRLMKIYEDITFSSAAESDIKRENANIDGDTAMGSMLKFGSEGAKQFYDMFVLNPEHARAHREGDIHIHDLDFLTLTTTCCQIDIQQLFDGGFSTGHGTLREPNDIASYAALGCIAIQSNQNDQHGGQSIVNFDYGMAEGVRKTFVRIYRQNLARGLMLLAGENDPENEIKGILEKIKADTGLSPTLEHCDDFFAAELPFLVERFGDEETMKKAQTFAHYRAVKETDRATYQAMEALIHNLNTMHSRAGAQTPFSSINYGMDTSPEGRMVMKNMLLATEAGLGHGETPIFPIQIFRVKEGVNYNPGEPNYDLFQLAIRCSAKRLFPNFSFQDAPYNLQYYKEGHPETEIAYMGCRTRVIGNVYDPDRQISNGRGNLSFTTINLPRLAIKAKGDVNAFFEDLDRKLELCIQQLLERFEIQARKKVRNFPFLMGQNVWLDSEKLDWDDEVREVLKHGTLSVGFIGLAETLKALIGEHHGESEKARVLGLEIVSHMRSRMDEESRKRKLNFTLLATPAEGLSGRFVQMDREKFGSMEGVTDRDYYTNSFHVPVYFPISAYDKITIEAPYHALTNAGHISYIEMDGDPTENLEAFEGVIRCMKEKGIGYGSVNHPVDRDPICGFSGIIGDQCPGCGRTEEDGVPFERIRRITGYLVGTLDRFNNAKRAEERDRVKHTVS
;
A
#
# COMPACT_ATOMS: atom_id res chain seq x y z
N MET A 1 -49.79 25.61 39.14
CA MET A 1 -48.38 25.50 38.66
C MET A 1 -47.78 24.26 39.33
N THR A 2 -47.37 23.33 38.57
CA THR A 2 -46.77 22.10 39.11
C THR A 2 -45.28 22.38 39.39
N ILE A 3 -44.87 22.32 40.66
CA ILE A 3 -43.47 22.53 41.04
C ILE A 3 -42.69 21.29 40.60
N ILE A 4 -41.73 21.48 39.68
CA ILE A 4 -40.89 20.41 39.18
C ILE A 4 -39.89 19.99 40.26
N GLN A 5 -40.01 18.77 40.76
CA GLN A 5 -39.11 18.23 41.77
C GLN A 5 -37.98 17.38 41.20
N GLN A 6 -38.22 16.71 40.08
CA GLN A 6 -37.26 15.80 39.45
C GLN A 6 -37.24 15.97 37.93
N ILE A 7 -36.14 15.58 37.33
CA ILE A 7 -35.96 15.48 35.87
C ILE A 7 -35.50 14.10 35.49
N GLN A 8 -35.91 13.66 34.32
CA GLN A 8 -35.44 12.42 33.74
C GLN A 8 -34.14 12.64 32.97
N LYS A 9 -33.07 11.93 33.37
CA LYS A 9 -31.82 11.86 32.62
C LYS A 9 -32.00 11.00 31.37
N ARG A 10 -31.07 11.14 30.40
CA ARG A 10 -31.06 10.34 29.17
C ARG A 10 -30.97 8.81 29.37
N ASP A 11 -30.40 8.38 30.49
CA ASP A 11 -30.32 6.97 30.90
C ASP A 11 -31.58 6.48 31.67
N GLY A 12 -32.64 7.29 31.68
CA GLY A 12 -33.92 7.01 32.33
C GLY A 12 -33.97 7.29 33.83
N ARG A 13 -32.84 7.59 34.49
CA ARG A 13 -32.81 7.90 35.92
C ARG A 13 -33.45 9.21 36.25
N LEU A 14 -34.23 9.23 37.34
CA LEU A 14 -34.76 10.46 37.90
C LEU A 14 -33.74 11.08 38.87
N VAL A 15 -33.53 12.38 38.73
CA VAL A 15 -32.63 13.16 39.60
C VAL A 15 -33.33 14.46 40.04
N PRO A 16 -32.97 15.05 41.20
CA PRO A 16 -33.53 16.34 41.64
C PRO A 16 -33.37 17.43 40.58
N PHE A 17 -34.40 18.23 40.39
CA PHE A 17 -34.33 19.38 39.52
C PHE A 17 -33.42 20.46 40.12
N ASP A 18 -32.65 21.13 39.27
CA ASP A 18 -31.69 22.15 39.69
C ASP A 18 -31.62 23.24 38.62
N GLU A 19 -32.30 24.37 38.88
CA GLU A 19 -32.35 25.54 38.00
C GLU A 19 -30.98 26.15 37.78
N GLU A 20 -30.07 26.09 38.77
CA GLU A 20 -28.71 26.62 38.67
C GLU A 20 -27.90 25.97 37.52
N LYS A 21 -28.20 24.73 37.21
CA LYS A 21 -27.55 24.04 36.07
C LYS A 21 -27.97 24.60 34.72
N ILE A 22 -29.24 25.07 34.63
CA ILE A 22 -29.74 25.71 33.41
C ILE A 22 -29.07 27.07 33.27
N ALA A 23 -29.06 27.87 34.34
CA ALA A 23 -28.40 29.16 34.37
C ALA A 23 -26.90 29.09 34.04
N ALA A 24 -26.20 28.12 34.63
CA ALA A 24 -24.79 27.91 34.36
C ALA A 24 -24.48 27.48 32.90
N ALA A 25 -25.38 26.70 32.27
CA ALA A 25 -25.25 26.32 30.88
C ALA A 25 -25.47 27.51 29.92
N ILE A 26 -26.44 28.35 30.22
CA ILE A 26 -26.73 29.60 29.49
C ILE A 26 -25.55 30.58 29.63
N ASP A 27 -25.03 30.77 30.84
CA ASP A 27 -23.90 31.65 31.12
C ASP A 27 -22.63 31.23 30.37
N LYS A 28 -22.34 29.93 30.27
CA LYS A 28 -21.27 29.42 29.44
C LYS A 28 -21.46 29.76 27.97
N ALA A 29 -22.67 29.69 27.45
CA ALA A 29 -22.94 30.04 26.05
C ALA A 29 -22.78 31.56 25.82
N PHE A 30 -23.15 32.41 26.79
CA PHE A 30 -22.87 33.84 26.76
C PHE A 30 -21.37 34.13 26.80
N THR A 31 -20.62 33.44 27.65
CA THR A 31 -19.13 33.59 27.73
C THR A 31 -18.45 33.23 26.43
N ALA A 32 -18.97 32.26 25.66
CA ALA A 32 -18.44 31.87 24.36
C ALA A 32 -18.72 32.88 23.22
N THR A 33 -19.77 33.75 23.40
CA THR A 33 -20.21 34.69 22.34
C THR A 33 -19.93 36.15 22.68
N TYR A 34 -19.93 36.50 23.96
CA TYR A 34 -19.73 37.87 24.45
C TYR A 34 -18.66 37.88 25.55
N LYS A 35 -18.30 39.09 26.06
CA LYS A 35 -17.42 39.21 27.22
C LYS A 35 -18.09 38.69 28.49
N PRO A 36 -17.36 38.25 29.53
CA PRO A 36 -17.93 37.83 30.80
C PRO A 36 -18.78 38.94 31.45
N GLY A 37 -19.91 38.57 32.10
CA GLY A 37 -20.77 39.53 32.82
C GLY A 37 -22.27 39.38 32.55
N TYR A 38 -22.70 38.31 31.90
CA TYR A 38 -24.13 38.04 31.57
C TYR A 38 -24.80 37.10 32.57
N ARG A 39 -24.23 36.85 33.75
CA ARG A 39 -24.80 35.94 34.75
C ARG A 39 -26.20 36.27 35.15
N GLU A 40 -26.50 37.53 35.45
CA GLU A 40 -27.88 37.97 35.79
C GLU A 40 -28.86 37.73 34.65
N THR A 41 -28.43 37.90 33.42
CA THR A 41 -29.23 37.60 32.23
C THR A 41 -29.49 36.11 32.11
N ALA A 42 -28.45 35.28 32.33
CA ALA A 42 -28.57 33.82 32.30
C ALA A 42 -29.54 33.31 33.38
N ASP A 43 -29.50 33.88 34.59
CA ASP A 43 -30.42 33.56 35.68
C ASP A 43 -31.87 33.96 35.34
N LYS A 44 -32.09 35.11 34.67
CA LYS A 44 -33.40 35.53 34.18
C LYS A 44 -33.97 34.58 33.15
N LEU A 45 -33.17 34.21 32.16
CA LEU A 45 -33.57 33.27 31.08
C LEU A 45 -33.80 31.86 31.61
N ALA A 46 -33.03 31.41 32.60
CA ALA A 46 -33.24 30.13 33.26
C ALA A 46 -34.63 30.09 33.98
N ARG A 47 -34.99 31.16 34.69
CA ARG A 47 -36.32 31.30 35.30
C ARG A 47 -37.45 31.29 34.26
N GLU A 48 -37.22 31.87 33.09
CA GLU A 48 -38.18 31.82 31.98
C GLU A 48 -38.39 30.39 31.48
N VAL A 49 -37.30 29.62 31.29
CA VAL A 49 -37.36 28.19 30.95
C VAL A 49 -38.15 27.41 32.00
N VAL A 50 -37.88 27.64 33.30
CA VAL A 50 -38.60 26.98 34.39
C VAL A 50 -40.09 27.35 34.37
N SER A 51 -40.42 28.59 34.15
CA SER A 51 -41.83 29.05 34.06
C SER A 51 -42.59 28.35 32.92
N ILE A 52 -41.93 28.14 31.77
CA ILE A 52 -42.54 27.41 30.64
C ILE A 52 -42.77 25.94 31.02
N LEU A 53 -41.79 25.30 31.64
CA LEU A 53 -41.90 23.92 32.09
C LEU A 53 -43.02 23.71 33.11
N GLU A 54 -43.21 24.67 34.04
CA GLU A 54 -44.30 24.66 35.03
C GLU A 54 -45.69 24.81 34.39
N VAL A 55 -45.78 25.63 33.34
CA VAL A 55 -47.04 25.84 32.58
C VAL A 55 -47.35 24.58 31.75
N GLU A 56 -46.36 23.91 31.20
CA GLU A 56 -46.57 22.65 30.48
C GLU A 56 -47.05 21.50 31.38
N GLY A 57 -46.82 21.60 32.68
CA GLY A 57 -47.40 20.66 33.69
C GLY A 57 -46.79 19.25 33.65
N ARG A 58 -45.57 19.07 33.11
CA ARG A 58 -44.88 17.78 33.09
C ARG A 58 -44.30 17.48 34.47
N GLU A 59 -44.60 16.30 35.01
CA GLU A 59 -44.12 15.91 36.36
C GLU A 59 -42.59 15.69 36.39
N ASN A 60 -42.02 15.07 35.32
CA ASN A 60 -40.60 14.77 35.21
C ASN A 60 -40.13 15.09 33.78
N PRO A 61 -39.85 16.35 33.46
CA PRO A 61 -39.38 16.71 32.13
C PRO A 61 -38.00 16.06 31.85
N ASP A 62 -37.81 15.59 30.64
CA ASP A 62 -36.51 15.03 30.24
C ASP A 62 -35.50 16.14 29.89
N VAL A 63 -34.22 15.81 29.99
CA VAL A 63 -33.10 16.75 29.77
C VAL A 63 -33.11 17.32 28.36
N GLU A 64 -33.50 16.53 27.34
CA GLU A 64 -33.53 17.01 25.96
C GLU A 64 -34.58 18.10 25.78
N HIS A 65 -35.78 17.87 26.33
CA HIS A 65 -36.87 18.88 26.29
C HIS A 65 -36.47 20.20 26.99
N ILE A 66 -35.78 20.10 28.14
CA ILE A 66 -35.26 21.28 28.83
C ILE A 66 -34.25 22.04 27.93
N GLN A 67 -33.38 21.33 27.26
CA GLN A 67 -32.39 21.94 26.35
C GLN A 67 -33.06 22.59 25.13
N ASP A 68 -34.11 21.98 24.57
CA ASP A 68 -34.90 22.57 23.48
C ASP A 68 -35.57 23.86 23.91
N LEU A 69 -36.09 23.93 25.16
CA LEU A 69 -36.63 25.13 25.72
C LEU A 69 -35.59 26.23 25.94
N VAL A 70 -34.39 25.88 26.39
CA VAL A 70 -33.29 26.84 26.51
C VAL A 70 -32.92 27.43 25.14
N GLU A 71 -32.85 26.63 24.08
CA GLU A 71 -32.61 27.11 22.72
C GLU A 71 -33.70 28.08 22.27
N ARG A 72 -34.97 27.74 22.50
CA ARG A 72 -36.11 28.57 22.17
C ARG A 72 -36.09 29.91 22.93
N VAL A 73 -35.91 29.86 24.24
CA VAL A 73 -35.90 31.09 25.09
C VAL A 73 -34.74 32.01 24.69
N LEU A 74 -33.59 31.49 24.37
CA LEU A 74 -32.47 32.28 23.85
C LEU A 74 -32.82 32.96 22.51
N MET A 75 -33.49 32.26 21.59
CA MET A 75 -33.88 32.81 20.29
C MET A 75 -34.99 33.85 20.46
N ASP A 76 -36.01 33.56 21.26
CA ASP A 76 -37.18 34.43 21.48
C ASP A 76 -36.78 35.76 22.17
N ASN A 77 -35.75 35.73 23.00
CA ASN A 77 -35.18 36.92 23.63
C ASN A 77 -34.11 37.62 22.76
N GLY A 78 -33.91 37.20 21.50
CA GLY A 78 -33.04 37.88 20.55
C GLY A 78 -31.55 37.53 20.67
N TYR A 79 -31.16 36.57 21.52
CA TYR A 79 -29.79 36.15 21.73
C TYR A 79 -29.36 35.05 20.69
N ILE A 80 -29.58 35.34 19.42
CA ILE A 80 -29.38 34.36 18.32
C ILE A 80 -27.97 33.79 18.28
N GLN A 81 -26.93 34.61 18.50
CA GLN A 81 -25.53 34.13 18.49
C GLN A 81 -25.26 33.18 19.67
N THR A 82 -25.83 33.50 20.86
CA THR A 82 -25.71 32.65 22.04
C THR A 82 -26.50 31.35 21.87
N ALA A 83 -27.67 31.39 21.27
CA ALA A 83 -28.44 30.21 20.91
C ALA A 83 -27.65 29.31 19.97
N LYS A 84 -27.05 29.87 18.92
CA LYS A 84 -26.18 29.13 18.01
C LYS A 84 -24.99 28.48 18.72
N ALA A 85 -24.31 29.18 19.60
CA ALA A 85 -23.22 28.64 20.40
C ALA A 85 -23.68 27.50 21.33
N TYR A 86 -24.87 27.66 21.95
CA TYR A 86 -25.47 26.64 22.80
C TYR A 86 -25.82 25.37 22.01
N ILE A 87 -26.45 25.49 20.85
CA ILE A 87 -26.78 24.38 19.93
C ILE A 87 -25.51 23.63 19.48
N LEU A 88 -24.49 24.37 19.07
CA LEU A 88 -23.22 23.77 18.66
C LEU A 88 -22.55 23.00 19.81
N TYR A 89 -22.50 23.60 21.00
CA TYR A 89 -21.94 22.95 22.19
C TYR A 89 -22.72 21.68 22.58
N ARG A 90 -24.06 21.72 22.54
CA ARG A 90 -24.93 20.56 22.77
C ARG A 90 -24.70 19.47 21.76
N SER A 91 -24.58 19.81 20.47
CA SER A 91 -24.26 18.88 19.38
C SER A 91 -22.91 18.22 19.59
N GLU A 92 -21.86 18.98 19.90
CA GLU A 92 -20.53 18.44 20.20
C GLU A 92 -20.54 17.49 21.42
N ARG A 93 -21.25 17.86 22.49
CA ARG A 93 -21.37 17.01 23.68
C ARG A 93 -22.15 15.71 23.41
N SER A 94 -23.20 15.76 22.61
CA SER A 94 -23.96 14.57 22.20
C SER A 94 -23.13 13.66 21.33
N ARG A 95 -22.42 14.25 20.35
CA ARG A 95 -21.47 13.57 19.49
C ARG A 95 -20.35 12.88 20.28
N SER A 96 -19.74 13.58 21.24
CA SER A 96 -18.70 13.00 22.12
C SER A 96 -19.18 11.79 22.89
N ARG A 97 -20.43 11.82 23.37
CA ARG A 97 -20.99 10.67 24.09
C ARG A 97 -21.32 9.47 23.20
N GLU A 98 -21.91 9.74 22.03
CA GLU A 98 -22.17 8.67 21.04
C GLU A 98 -20.87 7.96 20.62
N MET A 99 -19.83 8.73 20.39
CA MET A 99 -18.55 8.18 19.98
C MET A 99 -17.84 7.42 21.12
N ASN A 100 -17.89 7.93 22.35
CA ASN A 100 -17.38 7.19 23.50
C ASN A 100 -18.12 5.85 23.70
N THR A 101 -19.42 5.83 23.48
CA THR A 101 -20.21 4.58 23.54
C THR A 101 -19.83 3.64 22.41
N ARG A 102 -19.62 4.17 21.20
CA ARG A 102 -19.18 3.42 20.05
C ARG A 102 -17.78 2.84 20.25
N LEU A 103 -16.82 3.63 20.76
CA LEU A 103 -15.47 3.17 21.06
C LEU A 103 -15.45 2.03 22.07
N MET A 104 -16.28 2.12 23.13
CA MET A 104 -16.39 1.06 24.13
C MET A 104 -16.92 -0.25 23.51
N LYS A 105 -17.91 -0.18 22.62
CA LYS A 105 -18.40 -1.35 21.88
C LYS A 105 -17.33 -1.95 20.97
N ILE A 106 -16.56 -1.11 20.28
CA ILE A 106 -15.44 -1.57 19.46
C ILE A 106 -14.38 -2.27 20.32
N TYR A 107 -14.05 -1.69 21.47
CA TYR A 107 -13.10 -2.30 22.42
C TYR A 107 -13.62 -3.61 23.02
N GLU A 108 -14.93 -3.70 23.28
CA GLU A 108 -15.59 -4.95 23.68
C GLU A 108 -15.45 -6.02 22.58
N ASP A 109 -15.71 -5.66 21.31
CA ASP A 109 -15.55 -6.56 20.17
C ASP A 109 -14.10 -7.02 20.00
N ILE A 110 -13.13 -6.09 20.04
CA ILE A 110 -11.69 -6.46 20.00
C ILE A 110 -11.29 -7.40 21.15
N THR A 111 -11.90 -7.24 22.32
CA THR A 111 -11.54 -8.00 23.51
C THR A 111 -12.11 -9.42 23.49
N PHE A 112 -13.37 -9.57 23.08
CA PHE A 112 -14.13 -10.80 23.30
C PHE A 112 -14.50 -11.58 22.04
N SER A 113 -14.48 -10.94 20.84
CA SER A 113 -14.73 -11.64 19.58
C SER A 113 -13.43 -12.18 18.98
N SER A 114 -13.49 -13.34 18.34
CA SER A 114 -12.37 -13.87 17.55
C SER A 114 -12.19 -13.08 16.24
N ALA A 115 -11.00 -13.14 15.62
CA ALA A 115 -10.78 -12.54 14.30
C ALA A 115 -11.70 -13.14 13.22
N ALA A 116 -12.11 -14.39 13.36
CA ALA A 116 -13.05 -15.04 12.45
C ALA A 116 -14.45 -14.40 12.46
N GLU A 117 -14.84 -13.79 13.58
CA GLU A 117 -16.16 -13.17 13.79
C GLU A 117 -16.17 -11.64 13.67
N SER A 118 -15.02 -10.99 13.88
CA SER A 118 -14.89 -9.53 13.89
C SER A 118 -14.28 -8.97 12.60
N ASP A 119 -15.04 -8.21 11.81
CA ASP A 119 -14.52 -7.49 10.64
C ASP A 119 -13.49 -6.41 11.03
N ILE A 120 -13.60 -5.82 12.22
CA ILE A 120 -12.64 -4.85 12.74
C ILE A 120 -11.25 -5.48 12.89
N LYS A 121 -11.18 -6.71 13.40
CA LYS A 121 -9.93 -7.46 13.51
C LYS A 121 -9.35 -7.86 12.14
N ARG A 122 -10.15 -7.93 11.08
CA ARG A 122 -9.77 -8.29 9.71
C ARG A 122 -9.71 -7.09 8.75
N GLU A 123 -9.73 -5.87 9.25
CA GLU A 123 -9.62 -4.65 8.43
C GLU A 123 -8.31 -4.61 7.63
N ASN A 124 -7.23 -5.13 8.20
CA ASN A 124 -5.95 -5.33 7.53
C ASN A 124 -5.59 -6.82 7.62
N ALA A 125 -5.66 -7.52 6.49
CA ALA A 125 -5.42 -8.96 6.42
C ALA A 125 -3.95 -9.36 6.74
N ASN A 126 -3.01 -8.42 6.71
CA ASN A 126 -1.61 -8.64 7.06
C ASN A 126 -1.35 -8.62 8.59
N ILE A 127 -2.35 -8.25 9.40
CA ILE A 127 -2.27 -8.23 10.87
C ILE A 127 -3.14 -9.37 11.42
N ASP A 128 -2.56 -10.21 12.27
CA ASP A 128 -3.33 -11.19 13.01
C ASP A 128 -3.96 -10.54 14.25
N GLY A 129 -5.27 -10.25 14.16
CA GLY A 129 -6.03 -9.57 15.20
C GLY A 129 -6.24 -10.38 16.49
N ASP A 130 -5.97 -11.69 16.51
CA ASP A 130 -6.08 -12.53 17.70
C ASP A 130 -4.78 -12.60 18.51
N THR A 131 -3.66 -12.12 17.95
CA THR A 131 -2.41 -12.00 18.70
C THR A 131 -2.46 -10.84 19.70
N ALA A 132 -1.70 -10.94 20.78
CA ALA A 132 -1.63 -9.88 21.80
C ALA A 132 -1.23 -8.52 21.20
N MET A 133 -0.21 -8.51 20.34
CA MET A 133 0.26 -7.28 19.70
C MET A 133 -0.69 -6.78 18.61
N GLY A 134 -1.33 -7.68 17.87
CA GLY A 134 -2.39 -7.32 16.91
C GLY A 134 -3.58 -6.66 17.59
N SER A 135 -4.05 -7.19 18.71
CA SER A 135 -5.11 -6.58 19.53
C SER A 135 -4.68 -5.22 20.09
N MET A 136 -3.47 -5.09 20.62
CA MET A 136 -2.94 -3.79 21.10
C MET A 136 -2.86 -2.76 19.99
N LEU A 137 -2.40 -3.13 18.81
CA LEU A 137 -2.38 -2.24 17.65
C LEU A 137 -3.79 -1.78 17.26
N LYS A 138 -4.78 -2.68 17.31
CA LYS A 138 -6.20 -2.35 17.05
C LYS A 138 -6.80 -1.41 18.08
N PHE A 139 -6.54 -1.59 19.37
CA PHE A 139 -6.95 -0.62 20.40
C PHE A 139 -6.38 0.77 20.12
N GLY A 140 -5.08 0.87 19.81
CA GLY A 140 -4.44 2.13 19.46
C GLY A 140 -5.03 2.78 18.20
N SER A 141 -5.21 1.99 17.14
CA SER A 141 -5.78 2.41 15.87
C SER A 141 -7.18 3.00 16.03
N GLU A 142 -8.10 2.26 16.67
CA GLU A 142 -9.49 2.72 16.85
C GLU A 142 -9.60 3.93 17.77
N GLY A 143 -8.77 4.01 18.82
CA GLY A 143 -8.68 5.20 19.66
C GLY A 143 -8.17 6.42 18.90
N ALA A 144 -7.13 6.27 18.09
CA ALA A 144 -6.59 7.34 17.25
C ALA A 144 -7.58 7.83 16.19
N LYS A 145 -8.24 6.93 15.46
CA LYS A 145 -9.28 7.27 14.47
C LYS A 145 -10.37 8.16 15.09
N GLN A 146 -10.86 7.78 16.27
CA GLN A 146 -11.90 8.56 16.94
C GLN A 146 -11.39 9.92 17.44
N PHE A 147 -10.19 9.97 18.01
CA PHE A 147 -9.60 11.23 18.44
C PHE A 147 -9.40 12.20 17.26
N TYR A 148 -8.88 11.73 16.15
CA TYR A 148 -8.67 12.59 14.98
C TYR A 148 -9.97 13.04 14.34
N ASP A 149 -10.98 12.17 14.25
CA ASP A 149 -12.30 12.52 13.75
C ASP A 149 -12.98 13.61 14.62
N MET A 150 -12.77 13.59 15.93
CA MET A 150 -13.42 14.50 16.86
C MET A 150 -12.71 15.85 17.03
N PHE A 151 -11.37 15.84 17.06
CA PHE A 151 -10.58 16.96 17.56
C PHE A 151 -9.55 17.51 16.59
N VAL A 152 -9.22 16.80 15.53
CA VAL A 152 -8.13 17.18 14.62
C VAL A 152 -8.66 17.58 13.25
N LEU A 153 -9.49 16.73 12.64
CA LEU A 153 -10.05 17.01 11.32
C LEU A 153 -10.99 18.21 11.31
N ASN A 154 -10.96 18.95 10.21
CA ASN A 154 -12.02 19.91 9.91
C ASN A 154 -13.39 19.22 10.04
N PRO A 155 -14.38 19.83 10.74
CA PRO A 155 -15.69 19.22 10.95
C PRO A 155 -16.42 18.78 9.68
N GLU A 156 -16.21 19.47 8.57
CA GLU A 156 -16.79 19.12 7.27
C GLU A 156 -16.17 17.85 6.71
N HIS A 157 -14.83 17.74 6.76
CA HIS A 157 -14.09 16.53 6.35
C HIS A 157 -14.46 15.32 7.20
N ALA A 158 -14.50 15.51 8.53
CA ALA A 158 -14.89 14.48 9.47
C ALA A 158 -16.33 14.00 9.22
N ARG A 159 -17.27 14.92 8.97
CA ARG A 159 -18.65 14.58 8.64
C ARG A 159 -18.76 13.79 7.35
N ALA A 160 -18.11 14.25 6.27
CA ALA A 160 -18.15 13.57 4.97
C ALA A 160 -17.55 12.15 5.05
N HIS A 161 -16.51 11.97 5.87
CA HIS A 161 -15.94 10.64 6.14
C HIS A 161 -16.91 9.74 6.91
N ARG A 162 -17.54 10.26 7.98
CA ARG A 162 -18.49 9.47 8.79
C ARG A 162 -19.75 9.12 8.02
N GLU A 163 -20.26 10.06 7.23
CA GLU A 163 -21.46 9.85 6.41
C GLU A 163 -21.21 8.95 5.19
N GLY A 164 -19.94 8.66 4.85
CA GLY A 164 -19.54 7.78 3.75
C GLY A 164 -19.61 8.44 2.37
N ASP A 165 -19.57 9.75 2.28
CA ASP A 165 -19.40 10.47 1.01
C ASP A 165 -17.95 10.35 0.50
N ILE A 166 -16.99 10.31 1.44
CA ILE A 166 -15.57 10.07 1.22
C ILE A 166 -15.02 9.07 2.24
N HIS A 167 -13.83 8.54 1.97
CA HIS A 167 -13.06 7.76 2.93
C HIS A 167 -11.64 8.31 3.03
N ILE A 168 -11.28 8.81 4.21
CA ILE A 168 -9.90 9.21 4.52
C ILE A 168 -9.17 7.93 4.93
N HIS A 169 -8.20 7.51 4.12
CA HIS A 169 -7.45 6.28 4.38
C HIS A 169 -6.44 6.46 5.52
N ASP A 170 -6.19 5.37 6.23
CA ASP A 170 -5.21 5.32 7.32
C ASP A 170 -5.39 6.49 8.31
N LEU A 171 -6.64 6.68 8.72
CA LEU A 171 -7.03 7.79 9.61
C LEU A 171 -6.34 7.68 10.97
N ASP A 172 -6.02 6.49 11.44
CA ASP A 172 -5.22 6.22 12.64
C ASP A 172 -3.79 6.78 12.57
N PHE A 173 -3.24 6.94 11.36
CA PHE A 173 -1.94 7.53 11.10
C PHE A 173 -1.99 8.99 10.63
N LEU A 174 -3.15 9.65 10.70
CA LEU A 174 -3.38 11.00 10.14
C LEU A 174 -2.26 12.00 10.45
N THR A 175 -1.84 12.06 11.72
CA THR A 175 -0.83 13.01 12.20
C THR A 175 0.55 12.39 12.35
N LEU A 176 0.70 11.08 12.15
CA LEU A 176 1.90 10.36 12.54
C LEU A 176 2.89 10.17 11.39
N THR A 177 2.45 9.58 10.29
CA THR A 177 3.32 9.11 9.22
C THR A 177 2.75 9.41 7.84
N THR A 178 3.61 9.34 6.81
CA THR A 178 3.21 9.27 5.39
C THR A 178 2.94 7.84 4.98
N THR A 179 2.45 7.61 3.74
CA THR A 179 1.99 6.28 3.32
C THR A 179 3.14 5.34 2.98
N CYS A 180 3.94 5.65 1.94
CA CYS A 180 4.90 4.69 1.38
C CYS A 180 6.08 5.39 0.69
N CYS A 181 7.15 4.63 0.42
CA CYS A 181 8.33 5.12 -0.27
C CYS A 181 8.96 4.06 -1.17
N GLN A 182 9.57 4.50 -2.27
CA GLN A 182 10.45 3.74 -3.15
C GLN A 182 11.90 3.92 -2.67
N ILE A 183 12.41 2.91 -1.97
CA ILE A 183 13.75 2.93 -1.37
C ILE A 183 14.79 2.65 -2.46
N ASP A 184 15.74 3.55 -2.62
CA ASP A 184 16.95 3.34 -3.43
C ASP A 184 18.04 2.71 -2.56
N ILE A 185 18.27 1.40 -2.75
CA ILE A 185 19.28 0.68 -1.96
C ILE A 185 20.70 0.96 -2.40
N GLN A 186 20.94 1.43 -3.63
CA GLN A 186 22.29 1.83 -4.06
C GLN A 186 22.73 3.07 -3.26
N GLN A 187 21.87 4.08 -3.17
CA GLN A 187 22.13 5.28 -2.37
C GLN A 187 22.20 4.95 -0.87
N LEU A 188 21.25 4.16 -0.35
CA LEU A 188 21.18 3.86 1.07
C LEU A 188 22.40 3.07 1.59
N PHE A 189 22.95 2.16 0.78
CA PHE A 189 24.06 1.31 1.22
C PHE A 189 25.43 1.96 1.06
N ASP A 190 25.55 3.04 0.30
CA ASP A 190 26.78 3.79 0.14
C ASP A 190 27.23 4.39 1.49
N GLY A 191 28.40 3.94 1.97
CA GLY A 191 28.90 4.31 3.30
C GLY A 191 28.16 3.72 4.50
N GLY A 192 27.06 2.98 4.27
CA GLY A 192 26.24 2.35 5.31
C GLY A 192 25.18 3.29 5.90
N PHE A 193 24.37 2.77 6.84
CA PHE A 193 23.27 3.51 7.47
C PHE A 193 23.05 3.09 8.92
N SER A 194 22.19 3.82 9.65
CA SER A 194 21.84 3.57 11.05
C SER A 194 20.34 3.30 11.22
N THR A 195 20.00 2.39 12.13
CA THR A 195 18.61 2.14 12.58
C THR A 195 18.35 2.65 14.01
N GLY A 196 19.26 3.47 14.57
CA GLY A 196 19.15 4.09 15.89
C GLY A 196 20.11 3.57 16.95
N HIS A 197 20.73 2.40 16.76
CA HIS A 197 21.67 1.77 17.71
C HIS A 197 23.08 1.55 17.14
N GLY A 198 23.60 2.53 16.42
CA GLY A 198 24.90 2.45 15.77
C GLY A 198 24.77 2.36 14.25
N THR A 199 25.90 2.39 13.57
CA THR A 199 25.97 2.39 12.11
C THR A 199 26.26 1.00 11.58
N LEU A 200 25.44 0.53 10.65
CA LEU A 200 25.71 -0.64 9.84
C LEU A 200 26.65 -0.22 8.71
N ARG A 201 27.76 -0.91 8.56
CA ARG A 201 28.73 -0.63 7.49
C ARG A 201 28.14 -0.92 6.11
N GLU A 202 28.71 -0.36 5.08
CA GLU A 202 28.46 -0.73 3.69
C GLU A 202 28.60 -2.26 3.51
N PRO A 203 27.62 -2.92 2.85
CA PRO A 203 27.66 -4.37 2.65
C PRO A 203 28.78 -4.75 1.65
N ASN A 204 29.39 -5.91 1.87
CA ASN A 204 30.55 -6.36 1.09
C ASN A 204 30.35 -7.72 0.41
N ASP A 205 29.18 -8.32 0.52
CA ASP A 205 28.78 -9.53 -0.19
C ASP A 205 27.26 -9.61 -0.36
N ILE A 206 26.79 -10.47 -1.24
CA ILE A 206 25.36 -10.59 -1.57
C ILE A 206 24.49 -10.97 -0.36
N ALA A 207 25.01 -11.75 0.58
CA ALA A 207 24.29 -12.11 1.79
C ALA A 207 24.06 -10.88 2.68
N SER A 208 25.08 -10.03 2.83
CA SER A 208 24.95 -8.74 3.55
C SER A 208 24.01 -7.79 2.83
N TYR A 209 24.05 -7.70 1.50
CA TYR A 209 23.12 -6.90 0.70
C TYR A 209 21.67 -7.33 0.93
N ALA A 210 21.39 -8.63 0.87
CA ALA A 210 20.06 -9.17 1.13
C ALA A 210 19.58 -8.88 2.57
N ALA A 211 20.45 -9.08 3.56
CA ALA A 211 20.13 -8.81 4.96
C ALA A 211 19.84 -7.32 5.20
N LEU A 212 20.67 -6.41 4.67
CA LEU A 212 20.46 -4.97 4.81
C LEU A 212 19.23 -4.49 4.04
N GLY A 213 18.86 -5.12 2.92
CA GLY A 213 17.61 -4.87 2.21
C GLY A 213 16.38 -5.16 3.09
N CYS A 214 16.39 -6.29 3.81
CA CYS A 214 15.33 -6.59 4.78
C CYS A 214 15.28 -5.58 5.91
N ILE A 215 16.42 -5.20 6.47
CA ILE A 215 16.51 -4.21 7.56
C ILE A 215 16.01 -2.84 7.09
N ALA A 216 16.35 -2.42 5.86
CA ALA A 216 15.86 -1.16 5.30
C ALA A 216 14.33 -1.12 5.21
N ILE A 217 13.72 -2.18 4.67
CA ILE A 217 12.25 -2.31 4.60
C ILE A 217 11.62 -2.25 5.98
N GLN A 218 12.13 -3.04 6.93
CA GLN A 218 11.59 -3.09 8.29
C GLN A 218 11.74 -1.78 9.03
N SER A 219 12.88 -1.11 8.90
CA SER A 219 13.14 0.16 9.57
C SER A 219 12.25 1.27 9.00
N ASN A 220 12.11 1.34 7.67
CA ASN A 220 11.25 2.34 7.04
C ASN A 220 9.77 2.13 7.35
N GLN A 221 9.34 0.89 7.59
CA GLN A 221 7.97 0.58 7.97
C GLN A 221 7.57 1.13 9.35
N ASN A 222 8.51 1.53 10.19
CA ASN A 222 8.22 2.23 11.44
C ASN A 222 7.97 3.73 11.22
N ASP A 223 8.48 4.31 10.14
CA ASP A 223 8.32 5.73 9.79
C ASP A 223 7.15 5.97 8.81
N GLN A 224 6.59 4.90 8.21
CA GLN A 224 5.49 4.97 7.24
C GLN A 224 4.48 3.83 7.47
N HIS A 225 3.19 4.07 7.14
CA HIS A 225 2.13 3.10 7.43
C HIS A 225 1.78 2.17 6.26
N GLY A 226 2.08 2.51 5.02
CA GLY A 226 1.81 1.70 3.83
C GLY A 226 2.92 0.74 3.44
N GLY A 227 2.88 0.27 2.20
CA GLY A 227 3.86 -0.66 1.65
C GLY A 227 5.21 0.01 1.38
N GLN A 228 6.28 -0.68 1.69
CA GLN A 228 7.65 -0.27 1.42
C GLN A 228 8.21 -1.01 0.21
N SER A 229 8.93 -0.32 -0.65
CA SER A 229 9.40 -0.90 -1.91
C SER A 229 10.88 -0.64 -2.14
N ILE A 230 11.61 -1.64 -2.61
CA ILE A 230 12.92 -1.44 -3.22
C ILE A 230 12.69 -1.16 -4.70
N VAL A 231 13.07 0.04 -5.15
CA VAL A 231 12.80 0.53 -6.51
C VAL A 231 13.71 -0.12 -7.56
N ASN A 232 14.94 -0.41 -7.19
CA ASN A 232 16.03 -0.84 -8.08
C ASN A 232 16.68 -2.14 -7.57
N PHE A 233 15.86 -3.16 -7.32
CA PHE A 233 16.33 -4.38 -6.66
C PHE A 233 17.41 -5.12 -7.44
N ASP A 234 17.25 -5.29 -8.76
CA ASP A 234 18.22 -5.92 -9.64
C ASP A 234 19.54 -5.14 -9.68
N TYR A 235 19.49 -3.84 -9.98
CA TYR A 235 20.67 -2.96 -10.00
C TYR A 235 21.35 -2.84 -8.62
N GLY A 236 20.58 -2.72 -7.56
CA GLY A 236 21.10 -2.54 -6.21
C GLY A 236 21.78 -3.78 -5.67
N MET A 237 21.21 -4.98 -5.92
CA MET A 237 21.80 -6.25 -5.49
C MET A 237 22.96 -6.70 -6.37
N ALA A 238 23.04 -6.25 -7.62
CA ALA A 238 24.10 -6.60 -8.56
C ALA A 238 25.51 -6.30 -8.01
N GLU A 239 25.66 -5.17 -7.32
CA GLU A 239 26.93 -4.80 -6.68
C GLU A 239 27.34 -5.83 -5.59
N GLY A 240 26.37 -6.38 -4.85
CA GLY A 240 26.60 -7.45 -3.89
C GLY A 240 27.11 -8.73 -4.55
N VAL A 241 26.55 -9.08 -5.71
CA VAL A 241 27.03 -10.21 -6.53
C VAL A 241 28.46 -9.97 -7.02
N ARG A 242 28.75 -8.78 -7.53
CA ARG A 242 30.08 -8.40 -8.01
C ARG A 242 31.13 -8.51 -6.89
N LYS A 243 30.86 -7.93 -5.73
CA LYS A 243 31.78 -8.01 -4.57
C LYS A 243 31.98 -9.46 -4.12
N THR A 244 30.92 -10.25 -4.11
CA THR A 244 30.97 -11.69 -3.78
C THR A 244 31.84 -12.45 -4.77
N PHE A 245 31.66 -12.21 -6.07
CA PHE A 245 32.43 -12.87 -7.11
C PHE A 245 33.94 -12.59 -6.98
N VAL A 246 34.34 -11.34 -6.86
CA VAL A 246 35.74 -10.94 -6.70
C VAL A 246 36.37 -11.64 -5.48
N ARG A 247 35.66 -11.68 -4.35
CA ARG A 247 36.11 -12.38 -3.14
C ARG A 247 36.29 -13.90 -3.38
N ILE A 248 35.29 -14.53 -3.98
CA ILE A 248 35.31 -15.98 -4.25
C ILE A 248 36.34 -16.34 -5.31
N TYR A 249 36.52 -15.50 -6.35
CA TYR A 249 37.57 -15.67 -7.35
C TYR A 249 38.94 -15.68 -6.66
N ARG A 250 39.26 -14.69 -5.84
CA ARG A 250 40.52 -14.62 -5.08
C ARG A 250 40.74 -15.89 -4.25
N GLN A 251 39.72 -16.35 -3.52
CA GLN A 251 39.79 -17.56 -2.70
C GLN A 251 40.06 -18.82 -3.54
N ASN A 252 39.39 -18.96 -4.69
CA ASN A 252 39.57 -20.09 -5.55
C ASN A 252 40.92 -20.06 -6.31
N LEU A 253 41.43 -18.87 -6.65
CA LEU A 253 42.76 -18.71 -7.20
C LEU A 253 43.82 -19.14 -6.17
N ALA A 254 43.68 -18.72 -4.91
CA ALA A 254 44.54 -19.19 -3.83
C ALA A 254 44.49 -20.72 -3.68
N ARG A 255 43.32 -21.32 -3.68
CA ARG A 255 43.16 -22.79 -3.63
C ARG A 255 43.82 -23.47 -4.85
N GLY A 256 43.64 -22.90 -6.03
CA GLY A 256 44.28 -23.39 -7.26
C GLY A 256 45.80 -23.37 -7.15
N LEU A 257 46.38 -22.27 -6.67
CA LEU A 257 47.82 -22.13 -6.46
C LEU A 257 48.39 -23.07 -5.38
N MET A 258 47.64 -23.25 -4.30
CA MET A 258 48.00 -24.23 -3.25
C MET A 258 48.10 -25.67 -3.83
N LEU A 259 47.14 -26.02 -4.67
CA LEU A 259 47.06 -27.36 -5.27
C LEU A 259 48.04 -27.59 -6.44
N LEU A 260 48.24 -26.59 -7.30
CA LEU A 260 48.98 -26.72 -8.55
C LEU A 260 50.45 -26.26 -8.42
N ALA A 261 50.71 -25.23 -7.60
CA ALA A 261 52.04 -24.65 -7.40
C ALA A 261 52.66 -24.95 -6.04
N GLY A 262 51.92 -25.59 -5.11
CA GLY A 262 52.40 -25.94 -3.78
C GLY A 262 52.55 -24.75 -2.81
N GLU A 263 51.88 -23.64 -3.08
CA GLU A 263 51.95 -22.43 -2.26
C GLU A 263 51.22 -22.60 -0.90
N ASN A 264 51.69 -21.89 0.10
CA ASN A 264 51.05 -21.84 1.44
C ASN A 264 50.30 -20.52 1.61
N ASP A 265 48.96 -20.57 1.58
CA ASP A 265 48.04 -19.46 1.82
C ASP A 265 48.41 -18.17 1.05
N PRO A 266 48.37 -18.19 -0.31
CA PRO A 266 48.74 -17.03 -1.13
C PRO A 266 47.65 -15.97 -1.22
N GLU A 267 46.52 -16.06 -0.44
CA GLU A 267 45.33 -15.21 -0.61
C GLU A 267 45.66 -13.71 -0.44
N ASN A 268 46.52 -13.34 0.52
CA ASN A 268 46.89 -11.94 0.72
C ASN A 268 47.77 -11.39 -0.42
N GLU A 269 48.65 -12.20 -0.99
CA GLU A 269 49.47 -11.81 -2.13
C GLU A 269 48.60 -11.60 -3.39
N ILE A 270 47.64 -12.53 -3.64
CA ILE A 270 46.69 -12.40 -4.72
C ILE A 270 45.84 -11.13 -4.54
N LYS A 271 45.38 -10.81 -3.30
CA LYS A 271 44.70 -9.58 -3.02
C LYS A 271 45.50 -8.35 -3.47
N GLY A 272 46.78 -8.30 -3.12
CA GLY A 272 47.71 -7.22 -3.56
C GLY A 272 47.85 -7.13 -5.06
N ILE A 273 47.94 -8.29 -5.77
CA ILE A 273 47.99 -8.37 -7.25
C ILE A 273 46.71 -7.77 -7.85
N LEU A 274 45.55 -8.19 -7.38
CA LEU A 274 44.25 -7.69 -7.87
C LEU A 274 44.06 -6.19 -7.64
N GLU A 275 44.46 -5.68 -6.47
CA GLU A 275 44.42 -4.25 -6.15
C GLU A 275 45.35 -3.46 -7.08
N LYS A 276 46.54 -3.96 -7.37
CA LYS A 276 47.50 -3.35 -8.31
C LYS A 276 46.97 -3.32 -9.73
N ILE A 277 46.45 -4.43 -10.24
CA ILE A 277 45.83 -4.49 -11.58
C ILE A 277 44.71 -3.49 -11.71
N LYS A 278 43.84 -3.42 -10.69
CA LYS A 278 42.72 -2.45 -10.65
C LYS A 278 43.21 -1.02 -10.68
N ALA A 279 44.25 -0.70 -9.91
CA ALA A 279 44.85 0.63 -9.89
C ALA A 279 45.50 1.02 -11.20
N ASP A 280 46.22 0.10 -11.84
CA ASP A 280 47.02 0.35 -13.05
C ASP A 280 46.17 0.34 -14.33
N THR A 281 45.16 -0.52 -14.41
CA THR A 281 44.39 -0.79 -15.65
C THR A 281 42.88 -0.54 -15.52
N GLY A 282 42.37 -0.41 -14.31
CA GLY A 282 40.91 -0.37 -14.03
C GLY A 282 40.22 -1.73 -14.11
N LEU A 283 40.93 -2.79 -14.51
CA LEU A 283 40.33 -4.12 -14.65
C LEU A 283 40.17 -4.85 -13.31
N SER A 284 39.13 -5.65 -13.23
CA SER A 284 38.85 -6.55 -12.10
C SER A 284 38.27 -7.85 -12.63
N PRO A 285 38.34 -8.97 -11.90
CA PRO A 285 37.68 -10.19 -12.31
C PRO A 285 36.16 -9.99 -12.39
N THR A 286 35.56 -10.51 -13.46
CA THR A 286 34.15 -10.40 -13.79
C THR A 286 33.49 -11.76 -13.95
N LEU A 287 32.16 -11.83 -13.74
CA LEU A 287 31.38 -13.05 -13.94
C LEU A 287 31.51 -13.61 -15.36
N GLU A 288 31.52 -12.75 -16.35
CA GLU A 288 31.83 -13.14 -17.71
C GLU A 288 33.34 -13.31 -17.87
N HIS A 289 33.74 -14.26 -18.72
CA HIS A 289 35.16 -14.47 -19.02
C HIS A 289 35.74 -13.19 -19.66
N CYS A 290 36.80 -12.66 -19.07
CA CYS A 290 37.42 -11.43 -19.52
C CYS A 290 38.90 -11.70 -19.87
N ASP A 291 39.18 -11.90 -21.15
CA ASP A 291 40.56 -12.18 -21.66
C ASP A 291 41.52 -11.04 -21.27
N ASP A 292 41.10 -9.80 -21.33
CA ASP A 292 41.93 -8.64 -20.97
C ASP A 292 42.36 -8.68 -19.50
N PHE A 293 41.44 -9.05 -18.59
CA PHE A 293 41.79 -9.22 -17.19
C PHE A 293 42.75 -10.36 -16.96
N PHE A 294 42.52 -11.55 -17.58
CA PHE A 294 43.42 -12.70 -17.45
C PHE A 294 44.78 -12.42 -18.05
N ALA A 295 44.86 -11.71 -19.17
CA ALA A 295 46.10 -11.25 -19.76
C ALA A 295 46.88 -10.28 -18.87
N ALA A 296 46.18 -9.39 -18.17
CA ALA A 296 46.77 -8.45 -17.22
C ALA A 296 47.26 -9.13 -15.92
N GLU A 297 46.56 -10.16 -15.45
CA GLU A 297 46.88 -10.89 -14.22
C GLU A 297 48.02 -11.89 -14.41
N LEU A 298 48.06 -12.56 -15.55
CA LEU A 298 48.99 -13.67 -15.82
C LEU A 298 50.45 -13.31 -15.56
N PRO A 299 51.02 -12.17 -16.01
CA PRO A 299 52.42 -11.82 -15.74
C PRO A 299 52.78 -11.77 -14.27
N PHE A 300 51.87 -11.21 -13.43
CA PHE A 300 52.06 -11.14 -11.98
C PHE A 300 52.07 -12.52 -11.33
N LEU A 301 51.16 -13.41 -11.81
CA LEU A 301 51.11 -14.78 -11.32
C LEU A 301 52.33 -15.58 -11.71
N VAL A 302 52.82 -15.45 -12.96
CA VAL A 302 54.02 -16.12 -13.45
C VAL A 302 55.28 -15.65 -12.70
N GLU A 303 55.44 -14.32 -12.55
CA GLU A 303 56.58 -13.75 -11.81
C GLU A 303 56.67 -14.28 -10.37
N ARG A 304 55.49 -14.49 -9.73
CA ARG A 304 55.43 -14.80 -8.28
C ARG A 304 55.32 -16.31 -8.00
N PHE A 305 54.58 -17.07 -8.79
CA PHE A 305 54.14 -18.42 -8.45
C PHE A 305 54.57 -19.53 -9.39
N GLY A 306 55.10 -19.26 -10.56
CA GLY A 306 55.62 -20.31 -11.43
C GLY A 306 55.30 -20.17 -12.91
N ASP A 307 55.30 -21.32 -13.63
CA ASP A 307 55.16 -21.32 -15.08
C ASP A 307 53.80 -20.90 -15.59
N GLU A 308 53.77 -20.37 -16.83
CA GLU A 308 52.61 -19.81 -17.48
C GLU A 308 51.45 -20.81 -17.65
N GLU A 309 51.74 -22.07 -17.94
CA GLU A 309 50.73 -23.09 -18.19
C GLU A 309 49.98 -23.43 -16.90
N THR A 310 50.69 -23.56 -15.79
CA THR A 310 50.12 -23.78 -14.46
C THR A 310 49.28 -22.57 -14.02
N MET A 311 49.74 -21.36 -14.27
CA MET A 311 48.98 -20.15 -13.91
C MET A 311 47.69 -20.01 -14.71
N LYS A 312 47.70 -20.28 -16.02
CA LYS A 312 46.49 -20.33 -16.84
C LYS A 312 45.46 -21.36 -16.34
N LYS A 313 45.95 -22.55 -15.94
CA LYS A 313 45.08 -23.57 -15.34
C LYS A 313 44.46 -23.08 -14.02
N ALA A 314 45.26 -22.41 -13.18
CA ALA A 314 44.74 -21.83 -11.92
C ALA A 314 43.70 -20.74 -12.15
N GLN A 315 43.92 -19.82 -13.09
CA GLN A 315 42.95 -18.79 -13.49
C GLN A 315 41.63 -19.41 -13.99
N THR A 316 41.70 -20.37 -14.91
CA THR A 316 40.52 -21.06 -15.45
C THR A 316 39.75 -21.80 -14.36
N PHE A 317 40.45 -22.51 -13.49
CA PHE A 317 39.83 -23.16 -12.32
C PHE A 317 39.14 -22.15 -11.40
N ALA A 318 39.86 -21.08 -11.06
CA ALA A 318 39.35 -20.06 -10.15
C ALA A 318 38.06 -19.40 -10.70
N HIS A 319 38.08 -19.02 -11.98
CA HIS A 319 36.93 -18.40 -12.62
C HIS A 319 35.71 -19.35 -12.67
N TYR A 320 35.91 -20.57 -13.15
CA TYR A 320 34.84 -21.56 -13.25
C TYR A 320 34.20 -21.86 -11.89
N ARG A 321 35.02 -22.02 -10.86
CA ARG A 321 34.55 -22.25 -9.50
C ARG A 321 33.86 -21.02 -8.93
N ALA A 322 34.41 -19.81 -9.15
CA ALA A 322 33.86 -18.56 -8.65
C ALA A 322 32.48 -18.28 -9.23
N VAL A 323 32.25 -18.52 -10.51
CA VAL A 323 30.91 -18.37 -11.12
C VAL A 323 29.89 -19.27 -10.41
N LYS A 324 30.20 -20.56 -10.23
CA LYS A 324 29.28 -21.52 -9.59
C LYS A 324 29.03 -21.22 -8.11
N GLU A 325 30.07 -20.85 -7.38
CA GLU A 325 29.96 -20.56 -5.95
C GLU A 325 29.24 -19.24 -5.71
N THR A 326 29.42 -18.23 -6.57
CA THR A 326 28.69 -16.97 -6.52
C THR A 326 27.21 -17.17 -6.85
N ASP A 327 26.87 -17.97 -7.85
CA ASP A 327 25.49 -18.30 -8.20
C ASP A 327 24.78 -18.98 -7.02
N ARG A 328 25.44 -19.95 -6.37
CA ARG A 328 24.91 -20.61 -5.17
C ARG A 328 24.74 -19.63 -4.00
N ALA A 329 25.72 -18.76 -3.75
CA ALA A 329 25.65 -17.75 -2.70
C ALA A 329 24.51 -16.76 -2.95
N THR A 330 24.29 -16.38 -4.22
CA THR A 330 23.20 -15.51 -4.61
C THR A 330 21.83 -16.18 -4.39
N TYR A 331 21.70 -17.46 -4.76
CA TYR A 331 20.47 -18.22 -4.47
C TYR A 331 20.16 -18.25 -2.97
N GLN A 332 21.15 -18.59 -2.14
CA GLN A 332 20.96 -18.63 -0.69
C GLN A 332 20.62 -17.27 -0.10
N ALA A 333 21.18 -16.18 -0.62
CA ALA A 333 20.85 -14.83 -0.20
C ALA A 333 19.40 -14.44 -0.57
N MET A 334 18.93 -14.80 -1.76
CA MET A 334 17.56 -14.54 -2.21
C MET A 334 16.55 -15.39 -1.42
N GLU A 335 16.86 -16.66 -1.17
CA GLU A 335 16.05 -17.53 -0.31
C GLU A 335 15.94 -16.96 1.11
N ALA A 336 17.04 -16.54 1.71
CA ALA A 336 17.05 -15.92 3.05
C ALA A 336 16.24 -14.61 3.09
N LEU A 337 16.31 -13.78 2.05
CA LEU A 337 15.52 -12.56 1.93
C LEU A 337 14.02 -12.86 1.90
N ILE A 338 13.59 -13.84 1.10
CA ILE A 338 12.19 -14.27 1.04
C ILE A 338 11.74 -14.78 2.41
N HIS A 339 12.52 -15.66 3.06
CA HIS A 339 12.18 -16.18 4.38
C HIS A 339 12.09 -15.07 5.42
N ASN A 340 13.03 -14.13 5.44
CA ASN A 340 13.00 -13.00 6.38
C ASN A 340 11.74 -12.13 6.21
N LEU A 341 11.37 -11.77 4.99
CA LEU A 341 10.22 -10.92 4.73
C LEU A 341 8.86 -11.61 4.98
N ASN A 342 8.85 -12.94 5.12
CA ASN A 342 7.64 -13.70 5.49
C ASN A 342 7.58 -14.06 6.98
N THR A 343 8.67 -13.93 7.72
CA THR A 343 8.75 -14.41 9.11
C THR A 343 9.11 -13.34 10.13
N MET A 344 9.90 -12.33 9.75
CA MET A 344 10.25 -11.24 10.65
C MET A 344 9.11 -10.23 10.73
N HIS A 345 8.89 -9.71 11.94
CA HIS A 345 7.82 -8.75 12.19
C HIS A 345 8.36 -7.33 12.31
N SER A 346 7.54 -6.36 11.92
CA SER A 346 7.69 -4.93 12.15
C SER A 346 6.50 -4.41 12.97
N ARG A 347 6.45 -3.10 13.25
CA ARG A 347 5.36 -2.43 13.99
C ARG A 347 4.98 -3.18 15.26
N ALA A 348 5.85 -3.10 16.26
CA ALA A 348 5.66 -3.73 17.57
C ALA A 348 5.45 -5.26 17.54
N GLY A 349 5.87 -5.94 16.47
CA GLY A 349 5.72 -7.38 16.31
C GLY A 349 4.33 -7.83 15.85
N ALA A 350 3.48 -6.92 15.42
CA ALA A 350 2.10 -7.24 15.03
C ALA A 350 1.91 -7.53 13.54
N GLN A 351 2.88 -7.18 12.69
CA GLN A 351 2.74 -7.23 11.24
C GLN A 351 4.03 -7.68 10.56
N THR A 352 3.94 -8.62 9.60
CA THR A 352 5.01 -8.83 8.63
C THR A 352 5.19 -7.59 7.74
N PRO A 353 6.43 -7.27 7.31
CA PRO A 353 6.66 -6.08 6.48
C PRO A 353 5.86 -6.13 5.18
N PHE A 354 5.01 -5.14 4.95
CA PHE A 354 4.28 -4.98 3.69
C PHE A 354 5.27 -4.47 2.63
N SER A 355 5.94 -5.41 1.98
CA SER A 355 7.12 -5.18 1.16
C SER A 355 6.90 -5.49 -0.30
N SER A 356 7.60 -4.76 -1.16
CA SER A 356 7.65 -5.02 -2.60
C SER A 356 9.06 -4.79 -3.17
N ILE A 357 9.35 -5.42 -4.30
CA ILE A 357 10.59 -5.24 -5.05
C ILE A 357 10.30 -5.10 -6.54
N ASN A 358 11.04 -4.22 -7.21
CA ASN A 358 10.97 -4.00 -8.65
C ASN A 358 12.27 -4.44 -9.30
N TYR A 359 12.19 -5.25 -10.36
CA TYR A 359 13.33 -5.78 -11.10
C TYR A 359 12.93 -6.21 -12.52
N GLY A 360 13.89 -6.57 -13.36
CA GLY A 360 13.64 -7.04 -14.73
C GLY A 360 14.50 -6.36 -15.79
N MET A 361 15.09 -5.20 -15.49
CA MET A 361 15.69 -4.32 -16.48
C MET A 361 17.23 -4.40 -16.54
N ASP A 362 17.91 -4.77 -15.45
CA ASP A 362 19.36 -4.85 -15.43
C ASP A 362 19.85 -6.00 -16.34
N THR A 363 20.59 -5.66 -17.39
CA THR A 363 21.15 -6.61 -18.34
C THR A 363 22.57 -7.05 -18.00
N SER A 364 23.14 -6.54 -16.91
CA SER A 364 24.46 -6.97 -16.43
C SER A 364 24.43 -8.45 -15.99
N PRO A 365 25.53 -9.18 -16.11
CA PRO A 365 25.63 -10.55 -15.63
C PRO A 365 25.24 -10.71 -14.17
N GLU A 366 25.60 -9.74 -13.33
CA GLU A 366 25.31 -9.68 -11.92
C GLU A 366 23.81 -9.49 -11.65
N GLY A 367 23.17 -8.51 -12.30
CA GLY A 367 21.74 -8.25 -12.18
C GLY A 367 20.91 -9.42 -12.69
N ARG A 368 21.32 -10.04 -13.80
CA ARG A 368 20.70 -11.26 -14.32
C ARG A 368 20.80 -12.43 -13.33
N MET A 369 21.94 -12.58 -12.65
CA MET A 369 22.13 -13.60 -11.62
C MET A 369 21.21 -13.35 -10.40
N VAL A 370 21.04 -12.11 -9.99
CA VAL A 370 20.07 -11.72 -8.92
C VAL A 370 18.66 -12.13 -9.32
N MET A 371 18.20 -11.70 -10.50
CA MET A 371 16.83 -11.95 -10.98
C MET A 371 16.54 -13.44 -11.14
N LYS A 372 17.47 -14.19 -11.76
CA LYS A 372 17.36 -15.64 -11.90
C LYS A 372 17.18 -16.31 -10.54
N ASN A 373 18.03 -16.00 -9.58
CA ASN A 373 18.01 -16.65 -8.28
C ASN A 373 16.82 -16.20 -7.41
N MET A 374 16.35 -14.95 -7.55
CA MET A 374 15.12 -14.48 -6.90
C MET A 374 13.90 -15.26 -7.39
N LEU A 375 13.78 -15.45 -8.70
CA LEU A 375 12.69 -16.22 -9.31
C LEU A 375 12.75 -17.70 -8.92
N LEU A 376 13.93 -18.31 -8.94
CA LEU A 376 14.10 -19.72 -8.56
C LEU A 376 13.80 -19.94 -7.06
N ALA A 377 14.24 -19.06 -6.19
CA ALA A 377 13.95 -19.14 -4.76
C ALA A 377 12.45 -18.97 -4.48
N THR A 378 11.78 -18.07 -5.21
CA THR A 378 10.33 -17.89 -5.13
C THR A 378 9.59 -19.14 -5.61
N GLU A 379 10.00 -19.71 -6.73
CA GLU A 379 9.41 -20.94 -7.28
C GLU A 379 9.56 -22.12 -6.33
N ALA A 380 10.70 -22.23 -5.62
CA ALA A 380 10.93 -23.25 -4.62
C ALA A 380 9.96 -23.12 -3.43
N GLY A 381 9.63 -21.90 -3.04
CA GLY A 381 8.75 -21.62 -1.90
C GLY A 381 9.46 -21.57 -0.56
N LEU A 382 8.68 -21.50 0.52
CA LEU A 382 9.19 -21.55 1.89
C LEU A 382 9.52 -22.99 2.34
N GLY A 383 9.87 -23.18 3.59
CA GLY A 383 10.46 -24.41 4.14
C GLY A 383 9.77 -25.74 3.80
N HIS A 384 8.44 -25.75 3.66
CA HIS A 384 7.66 -26.91 3.23
C HIS A 384 7.03 -26.72 1.82
N GLY A 385 7.55 -25.79 1.04
CA GLY A 385 7.05 -25.47 -0.29
C GLY A 385 5.85 -24.53 -0.30
N GLU A 386 5.56 -23.85 0.81
CA GLU A 386 4.51 -22.83 0.87
C GLU A 386 4.80 -21.66 -0.08
N THR A 387 3.75 -21.07 -0.64
CA THR A 387 3.89 -19.90 -1.51
C THR A 387 4.25 -18.67 -0.66
N PRO A 388 5.35 -17.96 -0.97
CA PRO A 388 5.70 -16.72 -0.27
C PRO A 388 4.65 -15.64 -0.54
N ILE A 389 4.25 -14.90 0.52
CA ILE A 389 3.30 -13.81 0.41
C ILE A 389 4.05 -12.49 0.16
N PHE A 390 5.23 -12.35 0.72
CA PHE A 390 6.13 -11.21 0.57
C PHE A 390 7.54 -11.64 0.11
N PRO A 391 8.28 -10.72 -0.53
CA PRO A 391 7.85 -9.42 -1.05
C PRO A 391 6.89 -9.58 -2.24
N ILE A 392 6.01 -8.59 -2.46
CA ILE A 392 5.30 -8.44 -3.73
C ILE A 392 6.36 -8.21 -4.81
N GLN A 393 6.45 -9.11 -5.77
CA GLN A 393 7.44 -9.03 -6.82
C GLN A 393 6.83 -8.40 -8.07
N ILE A 394 7.54 -7.44 -8.64
CA ILE A 394 7.11 -6.67 -9.81
C ILE A 394 8.18 -6.80 -10.88
N PHE A 395 7.89 -7.62 -11.89
CA PHE A 395 8.77 -7.83 -13.03
C PHE A 395 8.49 -6.78 -14.11
N ARG A 396 9.50 -5.97 -14.42
CA ARG A 396 9.42 -4.92 -15.44
C ARG A 396 9.62 -5.52 -16.82
N VAL A 397 8.64 -5.29 -17.70
CA VAL A 397 8.66 -5.77 -19.10
C VAL A 397 8.92 -4.59 -20.03
N LYS A 398 9.89 -4.73 -20.93
CA LYS A 398 10.25 -3.74 -21.93
C LYS A 398 10.78 -4.37 -23.21
N GLU A 399 10.33 -3.89 -24.38
CA GLU A 399 10.92 -4.21 -25.67
C GLU A 399 12.40 -3.76 -25.73
N GLY A 400 13.23 -4.56 -26.33
CA GLY A 400 14.68 -4.35 -26.38
C GLY A 400 15.44 -4.87 -25.17
N VAL A 401 14.74 -5.29 -24.10
CA VAL A 401 15.34 -5.80 -22.86
C VAL A 401 14.97 -7.26 -22.60
N ASN A 402 13.65 -7.57 -22.57
CA ASN A 402 13.20 -8.89 -22.11
C ASN A 402 11.91 -9.41 -22.78
N TYR A 403 11.29 -8.65 -23.68
CA TYR A 403 9.98 -8.99 -24.22
C TYR A 403 10.04 -9.94 -25.42
N ASN A 404 11.00 -9.75 -26.34
CA ASN A 404 11.10 -10.54 -27.57
C ASN A 404 12.22 -11.58 -27.49
N PRO A 405 12.08 -12.71 -28.21
CA PRO A 405 13.16 -13.68 -28.34
C PRO A 405 14.47 -13.04 -28.84
N GLY A 406 15.58 -13.39 -28.18
CA GLY A 406 16.90 -12.84 -28.51
C GLY A 406 17.28 -11.56 -27.79
N GLU A 407 16.36 -10.94 -27.03
CA GLU A 407 16.70 -9.83 -26.16
C GLU A 407 17.46 -10.29 -24.90
N PRO A 408 18.29 -9.43 -24.28
CA PRO A 408 19.23 -9.82 -23.23
C PRO A 408 18.62 -10.59 -22.06
N ASN A 409 17.42 -10.21 -21.60
CA ASN A 409 16.75 -10.80 -20.44
C ASN A 409 15.48 -11.60 -20.83
N TYR A 410 15.34 -12.01 -22.09
CA TYR A 410 14.16 -12.77 -22.53
C TYR A 410 13.99 -14.10 -21.78
N ASP A 411 15.09 -14.81 -21.51
CA ASP A 411 15.09 -16.04 -20.72
C ASP A 411 14.58 -15.82 -19.29
N LEU A 412 14.86 -14.65 -18.71
CA LEU A 412 14.35 -14.25 -17.38
C LEU A 412 12.87 -13.91 -17.42
N PHE A 413 12.37 -13.32 -18.51
CA PHE A 413 10.94 -13.12 -18.72
C PHE A 413 10.22 -14.48 -18.79
N GLN A 414 10.75 -15.45 -19.52
CA GLN A 414 10.20 -16.81 -19.56
C GLN A 414 10.19 -17.48 -18.16
N LEU A 415 11.26 -17.29 -17.39
CA LEU A 415 11.34 -17.77 -16.02
C LEU A 415 10.31 -17.06 -15.11
N ALA A 416 10.10 -15.76 -15.30
CA ALA A 416 9.07 -14.99 -14.57
C ALA A 416 7.66 -15.47 -14.89
N ILE A 417 7.35 -15.77 -16.15
CA ILE A 417 6.08 -16.39 -16.59
C ILE A 417 5.87 -17.70 -15.84
N ARG A 418 6.85 -18.60 -15.84
CA ARG A 418 6.78 -19.90 -15.17
C ARG A 418 6.58 -19.75 -13.64
N CYS A 419 7.35 -18.87 -13.04
CA CYS A 419 7.25 -18.60 -11.60
C CYS A 419 5.87 -18.04 -11.22
N SER A 420 5.35 -17.07 -11.99
CA SER A 420 4.04 -16.47 -11.75
C SER A 420 2.90 -17.47 -11.93
N ALA A 421 2.99 -18.34 -12.95
CA ALA A 421 2.04 -19.43 -13.16
C ALA A 421 1.99 -20.41 -11.97
N LYS A 422 3.10 -20.59 -11.26
CA LYS A 422 3.18 -21.50 -10.10
C LYS A 422 2.87 -20.82 -8.77
N ARG A 423 3.23 -19.55 -8.60
CA ARG A 423 3.27 -18.87 -7.30
C ARG A 423 2.48 -17.56 -7.22
N LEU A 424 1.75 -17.15 -8.26
CA LEU A 424 1.03 -15.88 -8.36
C LEU A 424 1.95 -14.63 -8.38
N PHE A 425 3.25 -14.78 -8.16
CA PHE A 425 4.28 -13.77 -8.31
C PHE A 425 5.38 -14.24 -9.27
N PRO A 426 6.02 -13.30 -10.00
CA PRO A 426 5.83 -11.84 -10.00
C PRO A 426 4.55 -11.37 -10.68
N ASN A 427 4.10 -10.14 -10.34
CA ASN A 427 3.22 -9.33 -11.17
C ASN A 427 4.06 -8.68 -12.28
N PHE A 428 3.40 -8.13 -13.32
CA PHE A 428 4.08 -7.55 -14.47
C PHE A 428 3.77 -6.07 -14.62
N SER A 429 4.82 -5.24 -14.75
CA SER A 429 4.70 -3.83 -15.09
C SER A 429 5.29 -3.57 -16.48
N PHE A 430 4.61 -2.73 -17.26
CA PHE A 430 4.91 -2.52 -18.67
C PHE A 430 5.48 -1.12 -18.88
N GLN A 431 6.81 -1.07 -19.16
CA GLN A 431 7.53 0.18 -19.39
C GLN A 431 7.13 0.87 -20.70
N ASP A 432 6.69 0.08 -21.68
CA ASP A 432 6.35 0.56 -23.03
C ASP A 432 4.96 1.20 -23.13
N ALA A 433 4.13 1.14 -22.09
CA ALA A 433 2.87 1.88 -22.08
C ALA A 433 3.17 3.39 -22.30
N PRO A 434 2.47 4.10 -23.24
CA PRO A 434 2.85 5.45 -23.63
C PRO A 434 3.00 6.45 -22.49
N TYR A 435 2.11 6.35 -21.49
CA TYR A 435 2.14 7.18 -20.28
C TYR A 435 3.26 6.83 -19.30
N ASN A 436 3.96 5.70 -19.49
CA ASN A 436 5.18 5.32 -18.80
C ASN A 436 6.40 5.69 -19.63
N LEU A 437 6.39 5.36 -20.92
CA LEU A 437 7.50 5.56 -21.84
C LEU A 437 7.94 7.03 -21.95
N GLN A 438 7.02 7.98 -21.75
CA GLN A 438 7.32 9.41 -21.75
C GLN A 438 8.37 9.82 -20.71
N TYR A 439 8.55 9.06 -19.63
CA TYR A 439 9.53 9.34 -18.58
C TYR A 439 10.85 8.59 -18.79
N TYR A 440 10.80 7.47 -19.50
CA TYR A 440 11.94 6.58 -19.68
C TYR A 440 13.08 7.23 -20.44
N LYS A 441 14.30 7.11 -19.91
CA LYS A 441 15.54 7.52 -20.57
C LYS A 441 16.52 6.34 -20.52
N GLU A 442 17.03 5.95 -21.66
CA GLU A 442 18.01 4.88 -21.74
C GLU A 442 19.28 5.21 -20.94
N GLY A 443 19.79 4.25 -20.18
CA GLY A 443 20.93 4.45 -19.28
C GLY A 443 20.61 5.17 -17.97
N HIS A 444 19.34 5.48 -17.71
CA HIS A 444 18.87 6.16 -16.50
C HIS A 444 17.83 5.31 -15.74
N PRO A 445 18.28 4.31 -14.95
CA PRO A 445 17.38 3.40 -14.23
C PRO A 445 16.38 4.09 -13.30
N GLU A 446 16.73 5.27 -12.77
CA GLU A 446 15.86 6.09 -11.93
C GLU A 446 14.59 6.59 -12.64
N THR A 447 14.57 6.54 -13.98
CA THR A 447 13.41 6.92 -14.81
C THR A 447 12.51 5.74 -15.19
N GLU A 448 12.87 4.53 -14.79
CA GLU A 448 12.05 3.34 -14.98
C GLU A 448 10.85 3.36 -14.04
N ILE A 449 9.67 2.99 -14.56
CA ILE A 449 8.48 2.91 -13.74
C ILE A 449 8.62 1.81 -12.69
N ALA A 450 8.25 2.15 -11.46
CA ALA A 450 8.17 1.23 -10.34
C ALA A 450 6.80 1.34 -9.65
N TYR A 451 6.34 0.21 -9.12
CA TYR A 451 5.13 0.16 -8.30
C TYR A 451 5.51 -0.23 -6.86
N MET A 452 4.70 0.19 -5.89
CA MET A 452 4.88 -0.15 -4.50
C MET A 452 3.57 -0.58 -3.84
N GLY A 453 3.68 -1.45 -2.85
CA GLY A 453 2.53 -2.03 -2.20
C GLY A 453 1.61 -2.73 -3.20
N CYS A 454 0.31 -2.43 -3.13
CA CYS A 454 -0.68 -3.06 -4.01
C CYS A 454 -0.60 -2.58 -5.45
N ARG A 455 -0.47 -1.25 -5.69
CA ARG A 455 -0.54 -0.65 -7.03
C ARG A 455 -0.04 0.79 -7.12
N THR A 456 0.53 1.37 -6.07
CA THR A 456 0.90 2.79 -6.04
C THR A 456 2.04 3.07 -7.01
N ARG A 457 1.92 4.17 -7.76
CA ARG A 457 2.86 4.63 -8.78
C ARG A 457 3.22 6.10 -8.51
N VAL A 458 4.52 6.41 -8.52
CA VAL A 458 5.02 7.77 -8.34
C VAL A 458 6.15 7.99 -9.34
N ILE A 459 5.99 8.93 -10.27
CA ILE A 459 7.03 9.26 -11.27
C ILE A 459 7.00 10.73 -11.67
N GLY A 460 5.87 11.28 -12.14
CA GLY A 460 5.73 12.69 -12.47
C GLY A 460 6.01 13.58 -11.25
N ASN A 461 6.66 14.72 -11.45
CA ASN A 461 7.02 15.64 -10.38
C ASN A 461 6.79 17.10 -10.81
N VAL A 462 5.65 17.66 -10.45
CA VAL A 462 5.30 19.06 -10.80
C VAL A 462 6.09 20.06 -9.96
N TYR A 463 6.49 19.66 -8.76
CA TYR A 463 7.33 20.45 -7.87
C TYR A 463 8.77 20.60 -8.41
N ASP A 464 9.31 19.50 -8.97
CA ASP A 464 10.64 19.46 -9.59
C ASP A 464 10.58 18.75 -10.94
N PRO A 465 10.23 19.47 -12.01
CA PRO A 465 10.06 18.89 -13.34
C PRO A 465 11.32 18.30 -13.96
N ASP A 466 12.50 18.67 -13.47
CA ASP A 466 13.78 18.17 -13.96
C ASP A 466 14.10 16.75 -13.40
N ARG A 467 13.49 16.38 -12.26
CA ARG A 467 13.64 15.07 -11.62
C ARG A 467 12.32 14.33 -11.56
N GLN A 468 11.89 13.80 -12.69
CA GLN A 468 10.73 12.92 -12.79
C GLN A 468 11.19 11.47 -12.64
N ILE A 469 11.42 11.08 -11.40
CA ILE A 469 11.99 9.78 -10.98
C ILE A 469 11.11 9.14 -9.91
N SER A 470 11.26 7.83 -9.71
CA SER A 470 10.59 7.09 -8.65
C SER A 470 11.41 7.03 -7.35
N ASN A 471 12.75 7.01 -7.46
CA ASN A 471 13.68 6.80 -6.34
C ASN A 471 13.49 7.86 -5.23
N GLY A 472 13.42 7.40 -3.99
CA GLY A 472 13.29 8.26 -2.82
C GLY A 472 11.97 9.03 -2.72
N ARG A 473 10.93 8.61 -3.45
CA ARG A 473 9.61 9.26 -3.48
C ARG A 473 8.50 8.30 -3.14
N GLY A 474 7.35 8.82 -2.76
CA GLY A 474 6.20 7.99 -2.42
C GLY A 474 4.91 8.79 -2.30
N ASN A 475 3.86 8.11 -1.85
CA ASN A 475 2.58 8.72 -1.55
C ASN A 475 2.57 9.25 -0.10
N LEU A 476 2.06 10.46 0.10
CA LEU A 476 1.90 11.06 1.42
C LEU A 476 0.59 10.64 2.07
N SER A 477 -0.50 10.69 1.30
CA SER A 477 -1.84 10.34 1.75
C SER A 477 -2.81 10.21 0.57
N PHE A 478 -3.93 9.52 0.81
CA PHE A 478 -5.00 9.45 -0.17
C PHE A 478 -6.39 9.40 0.48
N THR A 479 -7.38 9.90 -0.28
CA THR A 479 -8.78 9.96 0.13
C THR A 479 -9.65 9.52 -1.03
N THR A 480 -10.61 8.62 -0.77
CA THR A 480 -11.44 7.99 -1.81
C THR A 480 -12.86 8.55 -1.80
N ILE A 481 -13.38 8.84 -2.99
CA ILE A 481 -14.76 9.28 -3.22
C ILE A 481 -15.68 8.07 -3.41
N ASN A 482 -16.85 8.09 -2.79
CA ASN A 482 -17.93 7.14 -3.01
C ASN A 482 -18.73 7.53 -4.27
N LEU A 483 -18.25 7.13 -5.47
CA LEU A 483 -18.92 7.47 -6.73
C LEU A 483 -20.35 6.90 -6.82
N PRO A 484 -20.64 5.64 -6.41
CA PRO A 484 -22.01 5.10 -6.44
C PRO A 484 -23.01 5.97 -5.70
N ARG A 485 -22.65 6.50 -4.54
CA ARG A 485 -23.53 7.39 -3.76
C ARG A 485 -23.92 8.65 -4.53
N LEU A 486 -22.96 9.26 -5.23
CA LEU A 486 -23.23 10.46 -6.04
C LEU A 486 -24.20 10.13 -7.18
N ALA A 487 -24.04 8.99 -7.81
CA ALA A 487 -24.91 8.50 -8.87
C ALA A 487 -26.34 8.19 -8.38
N ILE A 488 -26.47 7.55 -7.21
CA ILE A 488 -27.77 7.28 -6.58
C ILE A 488 -28.50 8.60 -6.28
N LYS A 489 -27.79 9.59 -5.74
CA LYS A 489 -28.36 10.92 -5.45
C LYS A 489 -28.79 11.66 -6.72
N ALA A 490 -28.04 11.52 -7.80
CA ALA A 490 -28.31 12.16 -9.08
C ALA A 490 -29.53 11.61 -9.82
N LYS A 491 -30.00 10.40 -9.48
CA LYS A 491 -31.24 9.77 -10.04
C LYS A 491 -31.27 9.78 -11.58
N GLY A 492 -30.16 9.49 -12.23
CA GLY A 492 -30.03 9.47 -13.68
C GLY A 492 -29.70 10.82 -14.33
N ASP A 493 -29.63 11.89 -13.57
CA ASP A 493 -29.18 13.20 -14.07
C ASP A 493 -27.64 13.28 -14.05
N VAL A 494 -27.04 13.08 -15.23
CA VAL A 494 -25.58 13.08 -15.41
C VAL A 494 -24.96 14.45 -15.08
N ASN A 495 -25.66 15.55 -15.36
CA ASN A 495 -25.14 16.89 -15.03
C ASN A 495 -25.11 17.12 -13.52
N ALA A 496 -26.17 16.76 -12.81
CA ALA A 496 -26.23 16.83 -11.37
C ALA A 496 -25.16 15.94 -10.70
N PHE A 497 -24.85 14.79 -11.31
CA PHE A 497 -23.76 13.92 -10.88
C PHE A 497 -22.41 14.64 -10.97
N PHE A 498 -22.07 15.25 -12.12
CA PHE A 498 -20.80 15.96 -12.29
C PHE A 498 -20.66 17.17 -11.35
N GLU A 499 -21.74 17.91 -11.12
CA GLU A 499 -21.75 19.02 -10.14
C GLU A 499 -21.47 18.54 -8.72
N ASP A 500 -22.03 17.39 -8.31
CA ASP A 500 -21.72 16.82 -6.98
C ASP A 500 -20.32 16.21 -6.93
N LEU A 501 -19.84 15.63 -8.02
CA LEU A 501 -18.49 15.14 -8.16
C LEU A 501 -17.46 16.26 -7.96
N ASP A 502 -17.68 17.43 -8.61
CA ASP A 502 -16.80 18.59 -8.44
C ASP A 502 -16.74 19.09 -7.01
N ARG A 503 -17.90 19.12 -6.31
CA ARG A 503 -17.93 19.45 -4.88
C ARG A 503 -17.14 18.46 -4.03
N LYS A 504 -17.22 17.16 -4.34
CA LYS A 504 -16.48 16.12 -3.60
C LYS A 504 -14.99 16.12 -3.93
N LEU A 505 -14.62 16.42 -5.16
CA LEU A 505 -13.22 16.60 -5.55
C LEU A 505 -12.59 17.77 -4.78
N GLU A 506 -13.27 18.92 -4.72
CA GLU A 506 -12.79 20.06 -3.92
C GLU A 506 -12.64 19.69 -2.45
N LEU A 507 -13.64 19.01 -1.86
CA LEU A 507 -13.58 18.54 -0.48
C LEU A 507 -12.38 17.63 -0.22
N CYS A 508 -12.09 16.67 -1.10
CA CYS A 508 -10.94 15.78 -0.99
C CYS A 508 -9.62 16.54 -1.13
N ILE A 509 -9.54 17.52 -2.04
CA ILE A 509 -8.36 18.37 -2.21
C ILE A 509 -8.07 19.14 -0.92
N GLN A 510 -9.08 19.78 -0.34
CA GLN A 510 -8.94 20.52 0.92
C GLN A 510 -8.54 19.60 2.09
N GLN A 511 -9.12 18.40 2.18
CA GLN A 511 -8.75 17.41 3.20
C GLN A 511 -7.32 16.92 3.05
N LEU A 512 -6.85 16.66 1.82
CA LEU A 512 -5.46 16.26 1.54
C LEU A 512 -4.47 17.39 1.90
N LEU A 513 -4.82 18.64 1.64
CA LEU A 513 -4.04 19.80 2.05
C LEU A 513 -3.98 19.94 3.57
N GLU A 514 -5.10 19.73 4.27
CA GLU A 514 -5.13 19.72 5.73
C GLU A 514 -4.12 18.70 6.29
N ARG A 515 -4.15 17.48 5.77
CA ARG A 515 -3.20 16.43 6.19
C ARG A 515 -1.75 16.78 5.83
N PHE A 516 -1.53 17.32 4.63
CA PHE A 516 -0.20 17.79 4.20
C PHE A 516 0.36 18.84 5.17
N GLU A 517 -0.44 19.83 5.59
CA GLU A 517 0.00 20.86 6.53
C GLU A 517 0.35 20.29 7.91
N ILE A 518 -0.36 19.27 8.36
CA ILE A 518 -0.03 18.56 9.62
C ILE A 518 1.31 17.84 9.49
N GLN A 519 1.52 17.13 8.40
CA GLN A 519 2.75 16.36 8.16
C GLN A 519 3.94 17.27 7.88
N ALA A 520 3.76 18.36 7.16
CA ALA A 520 4.81 19.30 6.76
C ALA A 520 5.49 20.04 7.95
N ARG A 521 4.78 20.17 9.07
CA ARG A 521 5.31 20.77 10.31
C ARG A 521 6.13 19.79 11.15
N LYS A 522 6.17 18.53 10.77
CA LYS A 522 7.03 17.55 11.45
C LYS A 522 8.50 17.80 11.11
N LYS A 523 9.36 17.29 11.96
CA LYS A 523 10.80 17.44 11.85
C LYS A 523 11.45 16.15 11.39
N VAL A 524 12.67 16.20 10.88
CA VAL A 524 13.47 15.02 10.50
C VAL A 524 13.48 13.98 11.61
N ARG A 525 13.62 14.38 12.88
CA ARG A 525 13.61 13.47 14.04
C ARG A 525 12.32 12.65 14.23
N ASN A 526 11.22 13.07 13.60
CA ASN A 526 9.95 12.30 13.60
C ASN A 526 9.96 11.15 12.58
N PHE A 527 10.94 11.17 11.66
CA PHE A 527 11.16 10.16 10.62
C PHE A 527 12.66 9.78 10.63
N PRO A 528 13.14 9.11 11.70
CA PRO A 528 14.58 8.94 11.93
C PRO A 528 15.27 8.08 10.87
N PHE A 529 14.53 7.17 10.23
CA PHE A 529 15.04 6.36 9.13
C PHE A 529 14.73 7.01 7.77
N LEU A 530 13.48 7.30 7.48
CA LEU A 530 13.02 7.82 6.18
C LEU A 530 13.74 9.12 5.79
N MET A 531 13.81 10.08 6.72
CA MET A 531 14.43 11.37 6.52
C MET A 531 15.88 11.39 7.07
N GLY A 532 16.09 10.81 8.25
CA GLY A 532 17.39 10.84 8.92
C GLY A 532 18.47 9.96 8.30
N GLN A 533 18.10 8.99 7.43
CA GLN A 533 19.04 8.18 6.66
C GLN A 533 18.96 8.47 5.14
N ASN A 534 18.40 9.61 4.77
CA ASN A 534 18.34 10.10 3.39
C ASN A 534 17.63 9.17 2.41
N VAL A 535 16.64 8.41 2.89
CA VAL A 535 15.81 7.54 2.06
C VAL A 535 14.84 8.35 1.19
N TRP A 536 14.31 9.45 1.76
CA TRP A 536 13.45 10.37 1.03
C TRP A 536 14.27 11.40 0.24
N LEU A 537 13.84 11.70 -0.98
CA LEU A 537 14.51 12.60 -1.91
C LEU A 537 14.76 13.98 -1.27
N ASP A 538 15.98 14.47 -1.36
CA ASP A 538 16.46 15.75 -0.82
C ASP A 538 16.52 15.84 0.72
N SER A 539 16.22 14.77 1.46
CA SER A 539 16.28 14.81 2.93
C SER A 539 17.70 15.01 3.47
N GLU A 540 18.74 14.72 2.69
CA GLU A 540 20.14 15.01 3.02
C GLU A 540 20.43 16.51 3.15
N LYS A 541 19.53 17.39 2.69
CA LYS A 541 19.63 18.85 2.79
C LYS A 541 19.12 19.40 4.12
N LEU A 542 18.51 18.54 4.95
CA LEU A 542 17.84 18.93 6.20
C LEU A 542 18.66 18.51 7.41
N ASP A 543 18.67 19.36 8.42
CA ASP A 543 19.17 19.03 9.76
C ASP A 543 18.09 18.33 10.61
N TRP A 544 18.52 17.67 11.70
CA TRP A 544 17.66 16.84 12.57
C TRP A 544 16.42 17.56 13.13
N ASP A 545 16.50 18.88 13.32
CA ASP A 545 15.43 19.73 13.86
C ASP A 545 14.69 20.55 12.81
N ASP A 546 15.00 20.38 11.53
CA ASP A 546 14.33 21.08 10.44
C ASP A 546 12.95 20.47 10.17
N GLU A 547 12.02 21.31 9.71
CA GLU A 547 10.72 20.87 9.19
C GLU A 547 10.90 20.16 7.82
N VAL A 548 10.13 19.10 7.60
CA VAL A 548 10.20 18.30 6.37
C VAL A 548 9.39 18.88 5.20
N ARG A 549 8.82 20.07 5.34
CA ARG A 549 7.89 20.72 4.42
C ARG A 549 8.36 20.70 2.97
N GLU A 550 9.58 21.14 2.71
CA GLU A 550 10.07 21.31 1.33
C GLU A 550 10.28 19.96 0.65
N VAL A 551 10.85 19.00 1.35
CA VAL A 551 11.12 17.68 0.78
C VAL A 551 9.85 16.85 0.61
N LEU A 552 8.82 17.05 1.45
CA LEU A 552 7.52 16.39 1.28
C LEU A 552 6.80 16.77 -0.02
N LYS A 553 7.11 17.94 -0.62
CA LYS A 553 6.53 18.34 -1.92
C LYS A 553 6.90 17.40 -3.07
N HIS A 554 7.92 16.57 -2.94
CA HIS A 554 8.24 15.50 -3.89
C HIS A 554 7.24 14.34 -3.83
N GLY A 555 6.51 14.18 -2.74
CA GLY A 555 5.49 13.14 -2.58
C GLY A 555 4.18 13.47 -3.30
N THR A 556 3.28 12.49 -3.36
CA THR A 556 1.98 12.63 -4.01
C THR A 556 0.83 12.72 -3.00
N LEU A 557 -0.18 13.52 -3.35
CA LEU A 557 -1.47 13.62 -2.68
C LEU A 557 -2.52 13.04 -3.62
N SER A 558 -3.17 11.94 -3.24
CA SER A 558 -4.00 11.20 -4.19
C SER A 558 -5.48 11.25 -3.85
N VAL A 559 -6.30 11.56 -4.84
CA VAL A 559 -7.75 11.31 -4.79
C VAL A 559 -8.00 9.96 -5.42
N GLY A 560 -8.73 9.10 -4.70
CA GLY A 560 -9.13 7.79 -5.17
C GLY A 560 -10.62 7.70 -5.48
N PHE A 561 -11.03 6.64 -6.13
CA PHE A 561 -12.44 6.33 -6.39
C PHE A 561 -12.70 4.82 -6.34
N ILE A 562 -13.96 4.47 -6.10
CA ILE A 562 -14.44 3.08 -6.06
C ILE A 562 -15.82 3.02 -6.71
N GLY A 563 -16.18 1.86 -7.26
CA GLY A 563 -17.54 1.57 -7.69
C GLY A 563 -17.93 2.24 -9.00
N LEU A 564 -17.01 2.37 -9.98
CA LEU A 564 -17.35 2.95 -11.28
C LEU A 564 -18.48 2.15 -11.96
N ALA A 565 -18.47 0.82 -11.87
CA ALA A 565 -19.49 -0.02 -12.46
C ALA A 565 -20.87 0.25 -11.86
N GLU A 566 -20.99 0.30 -10.54
CA GLU A 566 -22.23 0.61 -9.82
C GLU A 566 -22.69 2.05 -10.08
N THR A 567 -21.75 2.97 -10.24
CA THR A 567 -22.03 4.37 -10.62
C THR A 567 -22.72 4.44 -11.98
N LEU A 568 -22.18 3.74 -12.97
CA LEU A 568 -22.76 3.69 -14.32
C LEU A 568 -24.12 2.98 -14.31
N LYS A 569 -24.27 1.89 -13.54
CA LYS A 569 -25.56 1.23 -13.32
C LYS A 569 -26.61 2.18 -12.75
N ALA A 570 -26.24 2.97 -11.73
CA ALA A 570 -27.17 3.92 -11.11
C ALA A 570 -27.52 5.11 -12.04
N LEU A 571 -26.61 5.55 -12.92
CA LEU A 571 -26.84 6.66 -13.83
C LEU A 571 -27.59 6.27 -15.09
N ILE A 572 -27.25 5.17 -15.73
CA ILE A 572 -27.76 4.81 -17.07
C ILE A 572 -28.25 3.38 -17.20
N GLY A 573 -28.25 2.60 -16.13
CA GLY A 573 -28.76 1.22 -16.09
C GLY A 573 -27.78 0.14 -16.57
N GLU A 574 -26.62 0.49 -17.08
CA GLU A 574 -25.61 -0.40 -17.62
C GLU A 574 -24.21 0.00 -17.12
N HIS A 575 -23.32 -0.99 -16.91
CA HIS A 575 -21.92 -0.69 -16.61
C HIS A 575 -21.00 -0.85 -17.84
N HIS A 576 -19.77 -0.41 -17.75
CA HIS A 576 -18.80 -0.37 -18.85
C HIS A 576 -18.38 -1.74 -19.42
N GLY A 577 -18.70 -2.84 -18.74
CA GLY A 577 -18.58 -4.19 -19.31
C GLY A 577 -19.73 -4.54 -20.25
N GLU A 578 -20.90 -3.88 -20.13
CA GLU A 578 -22.13 -4.23 -20.84
C GLU A 578 -22.33 -3.43 -22.14
N SER A 579 -21.94 -2.15 -22.18
CA SER A 579 -22.21 -1.31 -23.36
C SER A 579 -21.15 -0.27 -23.63
N GLU A 580 -21.03 0.11 -24.91
CA GLU A 580 -20.12 1.18 -25.35
C GLU A 580 -20.51 2.54 -24.78
N LYS A 581 -21.81 2.81 -24.64
CA LYS A 581 -22.31 4.04 -24.01
C LYS A 581 -21.79 4.19 -22.58
N ALA A 582 -21.83 3.09 -21.80
CA ALA A 582 -21.32 3.08 -20.45
C ALA A 582 -19.78 3.21 -20.42
N ARG A 583 -19.07 2.62 -21.37
CA ARG A 583 -17.61 2.78 -21.52
C ARG A 583 -17.23 4.25 -21.74
N VAL A 584 -17.90 4.93 -22.66
CA VAL A 584 -17.65 6.35 -22.93
C VAL A 584 -17.89 7.20 -21.69
N LEU A 585 -19.03 7.03 -21.02
CA LEU A 585 -19.36 7.78 -19.80
C LEU A 585 -18.37 7.45 -18.65
N GLY A 586 -17.96 6.20 -18.51
CA GLY A 586 -16.97 5.81 -17.50
C GLY A 586 -15.62 6.49 -17.72
N LEU A 587 -15.16 6.55 -18.97
CA LEU A 587 -13.93 7.26 -19.33
C LEU A 587 -14.08 8.78 -19.13
N GLU A 588 -15.25 9.36 -19.42
CA GLU A 588 -15.53 10.77 -19.19
C GLU A 588 -15.44 11.12 -17.71
N ILE A 589 -16.06 10.31 -16.82
CA ILE A 589 -16.00 10.50 -15.37
C ILE A 589 -14.55 10.48 -14.87
N VAL A 590 -13.79 9.46 -15.22
CA VAL A 590 -12.41 9.31 -14.74
C VAL A 590 -11.48 10.35 -15.34
N SER A 591 -11.69 10.73 -16.61
CA SER A 591 -10.95 11.82 -17.28
C SER A 591 -11.21 13.16 -16.61
N HIS A 592 -12.45 13.43 -16.24
CA HIS A 592 -12.83 14.64 -15.50
C HIS A 592 -12.10 14.73 -14.15
N MET A 593 -12.11 13.64 -13.39
CA MET A 593 -11.36 13.56 -12.12
C MET A 593 -9.85 13.76 -12.32
N ARG A 594 -9.27 13.14 -13.35
CA ARG A 594 -7.85 13.30 -13.68
C ARG A 594 -7.51 14.74 -14.06
N SER A 595 -8.29 15.37 -14.92
CA SER A 595 -8.09 16.75 -15.34
C SER A 595 -8.10 17.71 -14.16
N ARG A 596 -9.00 17.48 -13.21
CA ARG A 596 -9.05 18.26 -11.97
C ARG A 596 -7.79 18.12 -11.12
N MET A 597 -7.24 16.92 -11.01
CA MET A 597 -5.97 16.68 -10.27
C MET A 597 -4.79 17.37 -10.99
N ASP A 598 -4.71 17.29 -12.31
CA ASP A 598 -3.67 17.94 -13.08
C ASP A 598 -3.73 19.47 -12.98
N GLU A 599 -4.95 20.06 -12.92
CA GLU A 599 -5.15 21.49 -12.69
C GLU A 599 -4.66 21.91 -11.31
N GLU A 600 -5.06 21.21 -10.24
CA GLU A 600 -4.61 21.50 -8.87
C GLU A 600 -3.09 21.35 -8.71
N SER A 601 -2.49 20.35 -9.37
CA SER A 601 -1.04 20.17 -9.39
C SER A 601 -0.34 21.39 -9.94
N ARG A 602 -0.76 21.89 -11.10
CA ARG A 602 -0.17 23.09 -11.74
C ARG A 602 -0.37 24.34 -10.89
N LYS A 603 -1.58 24.51 -10.34
CA LYS A 603 -1.96 25.67 -9.52
C LYS A 603 -1.15 25.77 -8.23
N ARG A 604 -0.96 24.64 -7.56
CA ARG A 604 -0.34 24.59 -6.23
C ARG A 604 1.13 24.17 -6.24
N LYS A 605 1.65 23.70 -7.36
CA LYS A 605 2.97 23.08 -7.48
C LYS A 605 3.19 21.95 -6.47
N LEU A 606 2.15 21.13 -6.27
CA LEU A 606 2.13 19.91 -5.49
C LEU A 606 1.66 18.77 -6.39
N ASN A 607 2.09 17.56 -6.12
CA ASN A 607 1.75 16.40 -6.95
C ASN A 607 0.39 15.81 -6.57
N PHE A 608 -0.73 16.45 -7.00
CA PHE A 608 -2.04 15.84 -6.93
C PHE A 608 -2.20 14.78 -8.01
N THR A 609 -2.70 13.61 -7.63
CA THR A 609 -2.78 12.46 -8.54
C THR A 609 -4.10 11.70 -8.36
N LEU A 610 -4.50 10.93 -9.36
CA LEU A 610 -5.70 10.11 -9.33
C LEU A 610 -5.34 8.64 -9.14
N LEU A 611 -5.92 8.00 -8.12
CA LEU A 611 -5.67 6.61 -7.73
C LEU A 611 -6.85 5.70 -8.04
N ALA A 612 -6.60 4.58 -8.69
CA ALA A 612 -7.51 3.46 -8.70
C ALA A 612 -7.44 2.77 -7.32
N THR A 613 -8.34 3.12 -6.42
CA THR A 613 -8.25 2.78 -5.00
C THR A 613 -8.13 1.27 -4.75
N PRO A 614 -7.16 0.80 -3.96
CA PRO A 614 -7.10 -0.57 -3.47
C PRO A 614 -8.08 -0.73 -2.28
N ALA A 615 -9.35 -1.02 -2.57
CA ALA A 615 -10.37 -1.12 -1.54
C ALA A 615 -10.45 -2.53 -0.96
N GLU A 616 -10.18 -2.64 0.34
CA GLU A 616 -10.41 -3.84 1.14
C GLU A 616 -11.72 -3.71 1.91
N GLY A 617 -11.69 -3.34 3.18
CA GLY A 617 -12.87 -3.10 3.99
C GLY A 617 -13.74 -1.94 3.49
N LEU A 618 -13.15 -0.97 2.78
CA LEU A 618 -13.86 0.16 2.20
C LEU A 618 -14.98 -0.25 1.24
N SER A 619 -14.77 -1.30 0.44
CA SER A 619 -15.77 -1.79 -0.52
C SER A 619 -17.07 -2.21 0.18
N GLY A 620 -16.96 -2.88 1.32
CA GLY A 620 -18.10 -3.27 2.17
C GLY A 620 -18.68 -2.10 2.96
N ARG A 621 -17.81 -1.25 3.52
CA ARG A 621 -18.24 -0.09 4.30
C ARG A 621 -19.18 0.82 3.50
N PHE A 622 -18.80 1.20 2.29
CA PHE A 622 -19.61 2.10 1.48
C PHE A 622 -20.93 1.49 1.05
N VAL A 623 -20.93 0.25 0.55
CA VAL A 623 -22.18 -0.39 0.13
C VAL A 623 -23.15 -0.61 1.27
N GLN A 624 -22.65 -0.98 2.46
CA GLN A 624 -23.51 -1.13 3.65
C GLN A 624 -24.18 0.19 4.03
N MET A 625 -23.41 1.28 4.11
CA MET A 625 -23.93 2.60 4.43
C MET A 625 -24.95 3.11 3.39
N ASP A 626 -24.71 2.81 2.10
CA ASP A 626 -25.62 3.21 1.03
C ASP A 626 -26.89 2.37 1.03
N ARG A 627 -26.78 1.07 1.30
CA ARG A 627 -27.93 0.17 1.45
C ARG A 627 -28.81 0.57 2.64
N GLU A 628 -28.21 0.94 3.77
CA GLU A 628 -28.94 1.45 4.94
C GLU A 628 -29.69 2.77 4.64
N LYS A 629 -29.08 3.63 3.83
CA LYS A 629 -29.63 4.98 3.55
C LYS A 629 -30.63 4.99 2.39
N PHE A 630 -30.41 4.20 1.34
CA PHE A 630 -31.16 4.27 0.09
C PHE A 630 -31.91 2.99 -0.24
N GLY A 631 -31.70 1.92 0.52
CA GLY A 631 -32.26 0.60 0.26
C GLY A 631 -31.41 -0.26 -0.69
N SER A 632 -31.84 -1.49 -0.92
CA SER A 632 -31.22 -2.40 -1.88
C SER A 632 -31.67 -2.03 -3.30
N MET A 633 -30.68 -1.83 -4.19
CA MET A 633 -30.87 -1.51 -5.61
C MET A 633 -30.14 -2.55 -6.44
N GLU A 634 -30.85 -3.19 -7.36
CA GLU A 634 -30.30 -4.23 -8.24
C GLU A 634 -29.11 -3.70 -9.08
N GLY A 635 -28.00 -4.41 -9.02
CA GLY A 635 -26.74 -4.06 -9.71
C GLY A 635 -26.01 -2.86 -9.13
N VAL A 636 -26.48 -2.31 -8.00
CA VAL A 636 -25.84 -1.15 -7.33
C VAL A 636 -25.51 -1.47 -5.87
N THR A 637 -26.52 -1.70 -5.02
CA THR A 637 -26.33 -1.93 -3.58
C THR A 637 -26.78 -3.32 -3.11
N ASP A 638 -27.08 -4.23 -4.02
CA ASP A 638 -27.59 -5.58 -3.76
C ASP A 638 -26.51 -6.59 -3.34
N ARG A 639 -25.21 -6.28 -3.60
CA ARG A 639 -24.07 -7.10 -3.18
C ARG A 639 -23.40 -6.56 -1.93
N ASP A 640 -22.58 -7.38 -1.26
CA ASP A 640 -21.92 -7.00 0.00
C ASP A 640 -20.61 -6.20 -0.20
N TYR A 641 -20.34 -5.79 -1.44
CA TYR A 641 -19.18 -4.98 -1.80
C TYR A 641 -19.49 -4.11 -3.03
N TYR A 642 -18.78 -2.98 -3.15
CA TYR A 642 -18.65 -2.25 -4.40
C TYR A 642 -17.43 -2.73 -5.18
N THR A 643 -17.52 -2.72 -6.50
CA THR A 643 -16.41 -3.05 -7.39
C THR A 643 -15.23 -2.09 -7.16
N ASN A 644 -14.01 -2.64 -7.07
CA ASN A 644 -12.81 -1.83 -6.92
C ASN A 644 -12.61 -0.91 -8.13
N SER A 645 -12.37 0.37 -7.86
CA SER A 645 -11.97 1.39 -8.84
C SER A 645 -12.73 1.32 -10.17
N PHE A 646 -12.02 1.15 -11.29
CA PHE A 646 -12.55 1.07 -12.66
C PHE A 646 -12.76 -0.36 -13.17
N HIS A 647 -12.56 -1.39 -12.33
CA HIS A 647 -12.65 -2.77 -12.81
C HIS A 647 -14.02 -3.10 -13.37
N VAL A 648 -14.03 -3.96 -14.39
CA VAL A 648 -15.25 -4.72 -14.74
C VAL A 648 -15.60 -5.59 -13.53
N PRO A 649 -16.89 -5.64 -13.11
CA PRO A 649 -17.29 -6.41 -11.94
C PRO A 649 -16.81 -7.86 -11.99
N VAL A 650 -16.31 -8.36 -10.86
CA VAL A 650 -15.72 -9.70 -10.76
C VAL A 650 -16.70 -10.83 -11.08
N TYR A 651 -18.00 -10.57 -10.95
CA TYR A 651 -19.08 -11.51 -11.24
C TYR A 651 -19.56 -11.46 -12.70
N PHE A 652 -19.07 -10.51 -13.51
CA PHE A 652 -19.53 -10.33 -14.88
C PHE A 652 -18.78 -11.28 -15.84
N PRO A 653 -19.48 -12.17 -16.56
CA PRO A 653 -18.85 -13.07 -17.52
C PRO A 653 -18.27 -12.28 -18.69
N ILE A 654 -16.97 -12.34 -18.88
CA ILE A 654 -16.26 -11.62 -19.93
C ILE A 654 -14.98 -12.37 -20.31
N SER A 655 -14.53 -12.24 -21.56
CA SER A 655 -13.23 -12.79 -21.97
C SER A 655 -12.08 -11.99 -21.36
N ALA A 656 -10.92 -12.63 -21.19
CA ALA A 656 -9.70 -11.94 -20.74
C ALA A 656 -9.33 -10.78 -21.67
N TYR A 657 -9.45 -11.01 -22.99
CA TYR A 657 -9.15 -9.99 -24.02
C TYR A 657 -10.06 -8.77 -23.89
N ASP A 658 -11.37 -8.97 -23.76
CA ASP A 658 -12.34 -7.88 -23.66
C ASP A 658 -12.17 -7.12 -22.36
N LYS A 659 -11.95 -7.81 -21.24
CA LYS A 659 -11.69 -7.17 -19.95
C LYS A 659 -10.44 -6.29 -20.00
N ILE A 660 -9.33 -6.81 -20.53
CA ILE A 660 -8.09 -6.06 -20.70
C ILE A 660 -8.32 -4.85 -21.59
N THR A 661 -9.05 -5.01 -22.70
CA THR A 661 -9.35 -3.92 -23.65
C THR A 661 -10.19 -2.82 -23.01
N ILE A 662 -11.16 -3.18 -22.17
CA ILE A 662 -12.02 -2.21 -21.45
C ILE A 662 -11.25 -1.47 -20.36
N GLU A 663 -10.39 -2.17 -19.61
CA GLU A 663 -9.70 -1.58 -18.46
C GLU A 663 -8.45 -0.76 -18.86
N ALA A 664 -7.78 -1.09 -19.96
CA ALA A 664 -6.51 -0.48 -20.37
C ALA A 664 -6.56 1.07 -20.45
N PRO A 665 -7.59 1.72 -21.01
CA PRO A 665 -7.62 3.18 -21.09
C PRO A 665 -7.60 3.88 -19.72
N TYR A 666 -8.12 3.24 -18.66
CA TYR A 666 -8.14 3.80 -17.32
C TYR A 666 -6.73 3.85 -16.68
N HIS A 667 -5.80 3.00 -17.11
CA HIS A 667 -4.43 3.01 -16.62
C HIS A 667 -3.70 4.32 -16.95
N ALA A 668 -3.94 4.88 -18.13
CA ALA A 668 -3.38 6.18 -18.49
C ALA A 668 -3.94 7.33 -17.63
N LEU A 669 -5.17 7.21 -17.16
CA LEU A 669 -5.85 8.24 -16.37
C LEU A 669 -5.49 8.18 -14.87
N THR A 670 -5.17 7.01 -14.35
CA THR A 670 -4.89 6.79 -12.92
C THR A 670 -3.39 6.82 -12.63
N ASN A 671 -2.81 8.01 -12.68
CA ASN A 671 -1.36 8.22 -12.54
C ASN A 671 -0.78 7.99 -11.13
N ALA A 672 -1.62 7.91 -10.12
CA ALA A 672 -1.21 7.52 -8.76
C ALA A 672 -1.05 6.01 -8.58
N GLY A 673 -1.63 5.23 -9.47
CA GLY A 673 -1.53 3.77 -9.45
C GLY A 673 -2.80 3.07 -9.89
N HIS A 674 -2.59 1.87 -10.39
CA HIS A 674 -3.61 1.00 -10.98
C HIS A 674 -3.08 -0.44 -11.06
N ILE A 675 -3.98 -1.39 -11.26
CA ILE A 675 -3.65 -2.78 -11.61
C ILE A 675 -4.86 -3.40 -12.29
N SER A 676 -4.65 -4.31 -13.24
CA SER A 676 -5.70 -5.17 -13.80
C SER A 676 -5.44 -6.63 -13.48
N TYR A 677 -6.51 -7.37 -13.19
CA TYR A 677 -6.47 -8.79 -12.85
C TYR A 677 -7.22 -9.62 -13.89
N ILE A 678 -6.63 -10.76 -14.25
CA ILE A 678 -7.30 -11.79 -15.03
C ILE A 678 -7.42 -13.04 -14.17
N GLU A 679 -8.63 -13.58 -14.03
CA GLU A 679 -8.91 -14.81 -13.30
C GLU A 679 -8.83 -15.98 -14.29
N MET A 680 -7.77 -16.78 -14.27
CA MET A 680 -7.63 -17.98 -15.08
C MET A 680 -8.25 -19.19 -14.40
N ASP A 681 -8.78 -20.09 -15.20
CA ASP A 681 -9.24 -21.40 -14.75
C ASP A 681 -8.13 -22.45 -14.85
N GLY A 682 -8.18 -23.44 -13.98
CA GLY A 682 -7.23 -24.54 -14.01
C GLY A 682 -5.83 -24.18 -13.47
N ASP A 683 -4.88 -25.06 -13.75
CA ASP A 683 -3.46 -24.90 -13.40
C ASP A 683 -2.69 -24.29 -14.58
N PRO A 684 -2.26 -23.03 -14.52
CA PRO A 684 -1.55 -22.38 -15.62
C PRO A 684 -0.18 -23.01 -15.93
N THR A 685 0.39 -23.80 -15.01
CA THR A 685 1.68 -24.47 -15.24
C THR A 685 1.58 -25.54 -16.34
N GLU A 686 0.37 -26.03 -16.62
CA GLU A 686 0.11 -26.98 -17.71
C GLU A 686 0.03 -26.30 -19.09
N ASN A 687 -0.19 -24.97 -19.14
CA ASN A 687 -0.27 -24.19 -20.38
C ASN A 687 0.34 -22.80 -20.22
N LEU A 688 1.67 -22.76 -20.17
CA LEU A 688 2.43 -21.51 -20.04
C LEU A 688 2.28 -20.59 -21.25
N GLU A 689 1.99 -21.12 -22.44
CA GLU A 689 1.75 -20.33 -23.65
C GLU A 689 0.49 -19.47 -23.51
N ALA A 690 -0.60 -20.05 -22.99
CA ALA A 690 -1.82 -19.31 -22.73
C ALA A 690 -1.62 -18.23 -21.65
N PHE A 691 -0.86 -18.56 -20.61
CA PHE A 691 -0.51 -17.59 -19.55
C PHE A 691 0.32 -16.43 -20.11
N GLU A 692 1.36 -16.72 -20.88
CA GLU A 692 2.17 -15.72 -21.56
C GLU A 692 1.33 -14.86 -22.53
N GLY A 693 0.39 -15.49 -23.26
CA GLY A 693 -0.52 -14.80 -24.16
C GLY A 693 -1.34 -13.71 -23.44
N VAL A 694 -1.80 -13.97 -22.21
CA VAL A 694 -2.50 -12.97 -21.38
C VAL A 694 -1.57 -11.81 -21.02
N ILE A 695 -0.34 -12.09 -20.62
CA ILE A 695 0.64 -11.05 -20.27
C ILE A 695 1.01 -10.20 -21.49
N ARG A 696 1.18 -10.83 -22.65
CA ARG A 696 1.43 -10.12 -23.92
C ARG A 696 0.24 -9.24 -24.31
N CYS A 697 -0.98 -9.76 -24.20
CA CYS A 697 -2.20 -8.98 -24.44
C CYS A 697 -2.28 -7.73 -23.53
N MET A 698 -1.94 -7.85 -22.25
CA MET A 698 -1.89 -6.71 -21.33
C MET A 698 -0.92 -5.64 -21.84
N LYS A 699 0.29 -6.03 -22.24
CA LYS A 699 1.29 -5.10 -22.78
C LYS A 699 0.79 -4.41 -24.05
N GLU A 700 0.27 -5.19 -25.00
CA GLU A 700 -0.19 -4.68 -26.31
C GLU A 700 -1.39 -3.73 -26.21
N LYS A 701 -2.26 -3.93 -25.21
CA LYS A 701 -3.42 -3.07 -24.97
C LYS A 701 -3.08 -1.81 -24.14
N GLY A 702 -1.89 -1.70 -23.61
CA GLY A 702 -1.46 -0.54 -22.85
C GLY A 702 -1.79 -0.59 -21.35
N ILE A 703 -1.95 -1.78 -20.79
CA ILE A 703 -1.96 -1.98 -19.34
C ILE A 703 -0.60 -1.51 -18.78
N GLY A 704 -0.60 -0.78 -17.67
CA GLY A 704 0.64 -0.36 -17.01
C GLY A 704 1.14 -1.35 -15.98
N TYR A 705 0.21 -2.03 -15.31
CA TYR A 705 0.50 -3.01 -14.27
C TYR A 705 -0.61 -4.06 -14.23
N GLY A 706 -0.23 -5.31 -14.29
CA GLY A 706 -1.17 -6.41 -14.39
C GLY A 706 -0.74 -7.65 -13.64
N SER A 707 -1.72 -8.49 -13.35
CA SER A 707 -1.53 -9.75 -12.64
C SER A 707 -2.52 -10.80 -13.12
N VAL A 708 -2.13 -12.05 -13.03
CA VAL A 708 -3.01 -13.19 -13.30
C VAL A 708 -3.27 -13.92 -11.98
N ASN A 709 -4.54 -14.16 -11.71
CA ASN A 709 -5.01 -14.94 -10.58
C ASN A 709 -5.42 -16.34 -11.04
N HIS A 710 -5.10 -17.32 -10.22
CA HIS A 710 -5.55 -18.71 -10.38
C HIS A 710 -5.53 -19.38 -9.00
N PRO A 711 -6.21 -20.52 -8.81
CA PRO A 711 -6.15 -21.23 -7.53
C PRO A 711 -4.72 -21.73 -7.24
N VAL A 712 -4.23 -21.41 -6.03
CA VAL A 712 -3.02 -22.00 -5.47
C VAL A 712 -3.38 -22.49 -4.08
N ASP A 713 -3.62 -23.78 -3.95
CA ASP A 713 -4.02 -24.40 -2.71
C ASP A 713 -2.95 -25.38 -2.23
N ARG A 714 -2.87 -25.58 -0.94
CA ARG A 714 -1.96 -26.56 -0.33
C ARG A 714 -2.64 -27.27 0.82
N ASP A 715 -2.42 -28.57 0.89
CA ASP A 715 -2.77 -29.36 2.06
C ASP A 715 -1.60 -29.38 3.03
N PRO A 716 -1.72 -28.77 4.22
CA PRO A 716 -0.63 -28.72 5.18
C PRO A 716 -0.28 -30.09 5.80
N ILE A 717 -1.17 -31.07 5.68
CA ILE A 717 -0.97 -32.42 6.25
C ILE A 717 -0.16 -33.31 5.31
N CYS A 718 -0.57 -33.44 4.04
CA CYS A 718 0.14 -34.32 3.09
C CYS A 718 1.17 -33.59 2.21
N GLY A 719 1.19 -32.24 2.24
CA GLY A 719 2.07 -31.42 1.43
C GLY A 719 1.64 -31.27 -0.04
N PHE A 720 0.47 -31.79 -0.46
CA PHE A 720 -0.03 -31.58 -1.82
C PHE A 720 -0.19 -30.10 -2.09
N SER A 721 0.32 -29.64 -3.24
CA SER A 721 0.20 -28.27 -3.71
C SER A 721 -0.37 -28.27 -5.13
N GLY A 722 -1.44 -27.49 -5.34
CA GLY A 722 -2.16 -27.45 -6.62
C GLY A 722 -3.59 -26.95 -6.41
N ILE A 723 -4.52 -27.41 -7.23
CA ILE A 723 -5.94 -27.06 -7.08
C ILE A 723 -6.61 -28.07 -6.15
N ILE A 724 -7.19 -27.60 -5.06
CA ILE A 724 -7.96 -28.39 -4.11
C ILE A 724 -9.40 -27.89 -4.09
N GLY A 725 -10.34 -28.79 -4.47
CA GLY A 725 -11.78 -28.55 -4.28
C GLY A 725 -12.19 -28.82 -2.82
N ASP A 726 -13.22 -29.61 -2.63
CA ASP A 726 -13.68 -30.02 -1.30
C ASP A 726 -12.80 -31.12 -0.68
N GLN A 727 -12.06 -31.86 -1.53
CA GLN A 727 -11.23 -32.98 -1.13
C GLN A 727 -9.81 -32.85 -1.71
N CYS A 728 -8.79 -33.15 -0.90
CA CYS A 728 -7.40 -33.14 -1.34
C CYS A 728 -7.12 -34.26 -2.35
N PRO A 729 -6.64 -33.95 -3.57
CA PRO A 729 -6.30 -34.97 -4.57
C PRO A 729 -5.17 -35.91 -4.13
N GLY A 730 -4.31 -35.47 -3.23
CA GLY A 730 -3.14 -36.25 -2.78
C GLY A 730 -3.47 -37.32 -1.73
N CYS A 731 -4.30 -37.00 -0.73
CA CYS A 731 -4.58 -37.91 0.40
C CYS A 731 -6.07 -38.19 0.64
N GLY A 732 -6.97 -37.51 -0.05
CA GLY A 732 -8.42 -37.74 0.06
C GLY A 732 -9.10 -37.11 1.27
N ARG A 733 -8.39 -36.35 2.13
CA ARG A 733 -9.02 -35.68 3.28
C ARG A 733 -9.86 -34.48 2.87
N THR A 734 -10.75 -34.05 3.75
CA THR A 734 -11.56 -32.81 3.65
C THR A 734 -11.23 -31.84 4.78
N GLU A 735 -11.74 -30.60 4.73
CA GLU A 735 -11.58 -29.61 5.80
C GLU A 735 -12.39 -29.97 7.08
N GLU A 736 -13.36 -30.89 6.97
CA GLU A 736 -14.10 -31.43 8.11
C GLU A 736 -13.21 -32.21 9.10
N ASP A 737 -12.02 -32.65 8.66
CA ASP A 737 -11.00 -33.28 9.50
C ASP A 737 -10.31 -32.31 10.49
N GLY A 738 -10.76 -31.04 10.54
CA GLY A 738 -10.37 -30.03 11.53
C GLY A 738 -9.12 -29.21 11.21
N VAL A 739 -8.46 -29.46 10.08
CA VAL A 739 -7.32 -28.65 9.60
C VAL A 739 -7.69 -28.06 8.24
N PRO A 740 -7.83 -26.72 8.11
CA PRO A 740 -8.18 -26.09 6.84
C PRO A 740 -7.06 -26.24 5.81
N PHE A 741 -7.41 -26.22 4.52
CA PHE A 741 -6.46 -26.08 3.43
C PHE A 741 -5.92 -24.65 3.39
N GLU A 742 -4.65 -24.51 3.06
CA GLU A 742 -4.07 -23.21 2.72
C GLU A 742 -4.57 -22.84 1.31
N ARG A 743 -5.32 -21.76 1.21
CA ARG A 743 -5.89 -21.26 -0.05
C ARG A 743 -5.35 -19.88 -0.33
N ILE A 744 -4.25 -19.83 -1.07
CA ILE A 744 -3.62 -18.55 -1.43
C ILE A 744 -4.49 -17.82 -2.44
N ARG A 745 -4.92 -16.62 -2.08
CA ARG A 745 -5.75 -15.76 -2.94
C ARG A 745 -5.25 -14.33 -2.89
N ARG A 746 -5.47 -13.60 -3.97
CA ARG A 746 -5.16 -12.18 -4.04
C ARG A 746 -6.30 -11.36 -3.45
N ILE A 747 -5.98 -10.43 -2.55
CA ILE A 747 -6.98 -9.55 -1.94
C ILE A 747 -7.15 -8.26 -2.74
N THR A 748 -6.08 -7.50 -2.94
CA THR A 748 -6.04 -6.32 -3.81
C THR A 748 -4.83 -6.36 -4.74
N GLY A 749 -3.63 -6.20 -4.26
CA GLY A 749 -2.40 -6.35 -5.03
C GLY A 749 -1.45 -7.35 -4.38
N TYR A 750 -1.74 -7.78 -3.17
CA TYR A 750 -0.96 -8.75 -2.40
C TYR A 750 -1.75 -10.04 -2.12
N LEU A 751 -1.04 -11.08 -1.70
CA LEU A 751 -1.57 -12.40 -1.43
C LEU A 751 -1.87 -12.58 0.06
N VAL A 752 -2.84 -13.42 0.35
CA VAL A 752 -3.14 -13.87 1.71
C VAL A 752 -3.22 -15.40 1.73
N GLY A 753 -2.67 -16.01 2.77
CA GLY A 753 -2.51 -17.45 2.87
C GLY A 753 -3.80 -18.23 3.17
N THR A 754 -4.78 -17.57 3.82
CA THR A 754 -6.02 -18.21 4.26
C THR A 754 -7.21 -17.25 4.10
N LEU A 755 -8.37 -17.80 3.73
CA LEU A 755 -9.59 -17.01 3.50
C LEU A 755 -10.22 -16.46 4.79
N ASP A 756 -9.89 -17.01 5.95
CA ASP A 756 -10.35 -16.54 7.26
C ASP A 756 -9.84 -15.14 7.60
N ARG A 757 -8.73 -14.71 7.01
CA ARG A 757 -8.21 -13.34 7.11
C ARG A 757 -8.94 -12.31 6.24
N PHE A 758 -9.78 -12.75 5.31
CA PHE A 758 -10.60 -11.85 4.50
C PHE A 758 -11.73 -11.27 5.35
N ASN A 759 -11.99 -9.96 5.23
CA ASN A 759 -13.21 -9.36 5.74
C ASN A 759 -14.45 -9.84 4.94
N ASN A 760 -15.65 -9.59 5.43
CA ASN A 760 -16.87 -10.10 4.83
C ASN A 760 -17.07 -9.66 3.37
N ALA A 761 -16.73 -8.42 3.05
CA ALA A 761 -16.82 -7.90 1.68
C ALA A 761 -15.87 -8.65 0.72
N LYS A 762 -14.64 -8.90 1.15
CA LYS A 762 -13.64 -9.63 0.34
C LYS A 762 -13.96 -11.12 0.21
N ARG A 763 -14.54 -11.73 1.23
CA ARG A 763 -15.09 -13.11 1.11
C ARG A 763 -16.21 -13.17 0.09
N ALA A 764 -17.12 -12.20 0.08
CA ALA A 764 -18.20 -12.12 -0.90
C ALA A 764 -17.66 -11.89 -2.32
N GLU A 765 -16.70 -10.96 -2.48
CA GLU A 765 -16.05 -10.70 -3.77
C GLU A 765 -15.32 -11.94 -4.30
N GLU A 766 -14.56 -12.65 -3.47
CA GLU A 766 -13.84 -13.86 -3.87
C GLU A 766 -14.78 -14.96 -4.33
N ARG A 767 -15.86 -15.18 -3.60
CA ARG A 767 -16.90 -16.18 -3.95
C ARG A 767 -17.59 -15.85 -5.29
N ASP A 768 -17.76 -14.56 -5.60
CA ASP A 768 -18.46 -14.11 -6.80
C ASP A 768 -17.56 -14.07 -8.05
N ARG A 769 -16.23 -14.23 -7.90
CA ARG A 769 -15.29 -14.18 -9.02
C ARG A 769 -15.57 -15.23 -10.09
N VAL A 770 -15.79 -14.77 -11.31
CA VAL A 770 -15.91 -15.64 -12.48
C VAL A 770 -14.55 -15.79 -13.17
N LYS A 771 -14.36 -16.93 -13.85
CA LYS A 771 -13.17 -17.18 -14.64
C LYS A 771 -13.29 -16.52 -16.00
N HIS A 772 -12.19 -15.92 -16.49
CA HIS A 772 -12.15 -15.28 -17.79
C HIS A 772 -11.67 -16.27 -18.85
N THR A 773 -12.43 -16.40 -19.94
CA THR A 773 -12.01 -17.25 -21.07
C THR A 773 -10.80 -16.61 -21.77
N VAL A 774 -9.84 -17.47 -22.17
CA VAL A 774 -8.60 -17.05 -22.85
C VAL A 774 -8.67 -17.29 -24.35
N SER A 775 -9.81 -17.86 -24.83
CA SER A 775 -10.06 -18.17 -26.26
C SER A 775 -10.53 -16.94 -27.04
#